data_8d88d654811a18a29bfd18b0ed6177f1
#
_entry.id   8d88d654811a18a29bfd18b0ed6177f1
#
_cell.length_a   1.000
_cell.length_b   1.000
_cell.length_c   1.000
_cell.angle_alpha   90.00
_cell.angle_beta   90.00
_cell.angle_gamma   90.00
#
_symmetry.space_group_name_H-M   'P 1'
#
loop_
_entity.id
_entity.type
_entity.pdbx_description
1 polymer ?
#
loop_
_entity_poly.entity_id
_entity_poly.type
_entity_poly.pdbx_seq_one_letter_code
_entity_poly.pdbx_strand_id
1 'polypeptide(L)'
;VFAALSLPAADAPADPRYSPEMAEFVKRFKGGGMLNDGSARPTPAESLKQFNVAPGLRWELAATEPMVRQPLNLFFDERGRCWVVQYLQYPYPAGLKIVKYDQYLRAIFDQVPPPPPNHFKGADRITILESTRGDGVFDKAKDFVSDLNIARSVVTGRGGVWVLNPPYLLFYPDKNRDDIPDGPPVVKLSGFGLEDTHSGANSLAWGPDGWLYGAHGSTCTADVKGVKFLGQAIWRFHPVTEEFEVFAEGGGNTFSIEFDAQGRVFSGSNYGQTRGLHYAQGALYIKGWSKHGPAMSPYRFGWFEHMTHKGYEPRFPQAMLYYEGGAIPQYEGHIVVGMALTSRVMASKVSRDTSSFQTADIETSVLSSNRWFRPVDMKTGPDGAIYFADWCDSRLSHLDPRDTWDKESGRIYRLSATGAKVGWDKMDFTKLSGDELIKLLAHPNKWHRQTALRVLWDRGDKALVPQLKQAVWTGDASKKVVSAKSDGPRPPGALLKTPDLTTNHFALEAFWAVNACGGFDDAFALQTLNHPNEMVRYWTIRLLGDRKRVTPAQQAALLATAKSEPVAEVRAQLASSVTRLPGKDALPITRELLLHAEDVSDKHVPLLLWWAVESKCATDRDAILRMLEDSTFWHAPLVQKFIIARLGQRFTAERTDANLETAAKLFALAPTPGDADELIKGMEAGLQGDPVKSVPIALQQRVAELWASRAPTPTLISFAVRLGLTAAEQAALTRITDAKVSEADRRKTITLLAERRVDAAVPTFLKLLRFEKGEAFRLDLVNALQRFASPDIARELLDLYPGFSGKLRDTAQAALASRPDWSRRLLAAVDEGQLKKEQISIANLLAITAFKDAASDALIKKHWGRLTKSSEEKEAQIAKVRTLLASSKGDAKAGQEIFKLACAVCHTLNGQGAKIGPDLTGYERDNLDFILPAIVDPSLAIREEYIAFNITTTDAQTLTGLVTELTKSSVTLLDVGGNKTVLSRTNIKSMQASHTSLMPEGLSLIHI
;
A
#
# COMPACT_ATOMS: atom_id res chain seq x y z
N VAL A 1 39.53 -52.14 4.52
CA VAL A 1 38.18 -52.06 5.14
C VAL A 1 38.33 -51.24 6.42
N PHE A 2 38.10 -49.92 6.34
CA PHE A 2 37.84 -49.07 7.50
C PHE A 2 36.43 -48.61 7.42
N ALA A 3 35.57 -49.07 8.30
CA ALA A 3 34.26 -48.54 8.53
C ALA A 3 34.42 -47.23 9.29
N ALA A 4 34.11 -46.13 8.67
CA ALA A 4 33.96 -44.84 9.33
C ALA A 4 32.65 -44.85 10.13
N LEU A 5 32.76 -44.97 11.44
CA LEU A 5 31.68 -44.66 12.38
C LEU A 5 31.36 -43.17 12.27
N SER A 6 30.25 -42.81 11.67
CA SER A 6 29.68 -41.47 11.75
C SER A 6 29.23 -41.20 13.18
N LEU A 7 29.96 -40.43 13.91
CA LEU A 7 29.54 -39.85 15.17
C LEU A 7 28.29 -38.95 14.85
N PRO A 8 27.24 -38.95 15.71
CA PRO A 8 26.17 -38.01 15.54
C PRO A 8 26.73 -36.57 15.62
N ALA A 9 26.36 -35.74 14.66
CA ALA A 9 26.75 -34.34 14.67
C ALA A 9 26.31 -33.74 16.02
N ALA A 10 27.30 -33.22 16.78
CA ALA A 10 27.03 -32.46 17.97
C ALA A 10 26.03 -31.35 17.62
N ASP A 11 24.98 -31.17 18.40
CA ASP A 11 24.00 -30.10 18.21
C ASP A 11 24.75 -28.76 18.06
N ALA A 12 24.61 -28.13 16.90
CA ALA A 12 25.16 -26.81 16.70
C ALA A 12 24.60 -25.89 17.79
N PRO A 13 25.40 -24.99 18.38
CA PRO A 13 24.95 -24.13 19.43
C PRO A 13 23.70 -23.35 18.96
N ALA A 14 22.71 -23.24 19.84
CA ALA A 14 21.45 -22.56 19.52
C ALA A 14 21.75 -21.11 19.05
N ASP A 15 21.16 -20.75 17.93
CA ASP A 15 21.33 -19.40 17.37
C ASP A 15 20.88 -18.32 18.39
N PRO A 16 21.78 -17.44 18.86
CA PRO A 16 21.49 -16.48 19.92
C PRO A 16 20.42 -15.44 19.52
N ARG A 17 20.06 -15.35 18.24
CA ARG A 17 19.04 -14.44 17.69
C ARG A 17 17.59 -14.87 18.00
N TYR A 18 17.41 -16.07 18.56
CA TYR A 18 16.10 -16.61 18.87
C TYR A 18 15.95 -16.96 20.34
N SER A 19 14.73 -16.82 20.88
CA SER A 19 14.39 -17.49 22.14
C SER A 19 14.50 -19.02 21.96
N PRO A 20 14.64 -19.80 23.05
CA PRO A 20 14.70 -21.27 22.94
C PRO A 20 13.52 -21.88 22.17
N GLU A 21 12.32 -21.35 22.37
CA GLU A 21 11.11 -21.78 21.66
C GLU A 21 11.18 -21.46 20.17
N MET A 22 11.66 -20.28 19.82
CA MET A 22 11.81 -19.87 18.43
C MET A 22 12.98 -20.58 17.73
N ALA A 23 14.07 -20.86 18.42
CA ALA A 23 15.16 -21.67 17.89
C ALA A 23 14.67 -23.06 17.48
N GLU A 24 13.82 -23.70 18.30
CA GLU A 24 13.22 -24.99 17.97
C GLU A 24 12.23 -24.90 16.80
N PHE A 25 11.46 -23.82 16.70
CA PHE A 25 10.60 -23.53 15.54
C PHE A 25 11.44 -23.41 14.25
N VAL A 26 12.50 -22.62 14.26
CA VAL A 26 13.38 -22.41 13.10
C VAL A 26 14.09 -23.72 12.70
N LYS A 27 14.53 -24.54 13.67
CA LYS A 27 15.14 -25.85 13.44
C LYS A 27 14.17 -26.82 12.73
N ARG A 28 12.89 -26.77 13.09
CA ARG A 28 11.82 -27.57 12.45
C ARG A 28 11.30 -26.96 11.14
N PHE A 29 11.66 -25.71 10.84
CA PHE A 29 11.19 -25.02 9.66
C PHE A 29 11.79 -25.63 8.39
N LYS A 30 10.97 -26.33 7.62
CA LYS A 30 11.37 -27.07 6.43
C LYS A 30 10.94 -26.40 5.14
N GLY A 31 11.31 -25.17 4.96
CA GLY A 31 10.98 -24.43 3.75
C GLY A 31 10.14 -23.19 4.03
N GLY A 32 10.04 -22.27 3.12
CA GLY A 32 9.35 -20.99 3.27
C GLY A 32 9.88 -19.91 2.37
N GLY A 33 10.74 -20.21 1.45
CA GLY A 33 11.25 -19.28 0.49
C GLY A 33 12.34 -19.86 -0.37
N MET A 34 12.58 -19.23 -1.49
CA MET A 34 13.71 -19.59 -2.33
C MET A 34 14.99 -19.10 -1.63
N LEU A 35 15.75 -20.03 -1.10
CA LEU A 35 17.13 -19.82 -0.69
C LEU A 35 18.00 -19.52 -1.94
N ASN A 36 19.29 -19.39 -1.72
CA ASN A 36 20.26 -19.30 -2.81
C ASN A 36 20.07 -20.46 -3.80
N ASP A 37 20.20 -20.20 -5.08
CA ASP A 37 20.01 -21.17 -6.15
C ASP A 37 21.24 -22.06 -6.39
N GLY A 38 22.28 -21.92 -5.56
CA GLY A 38 23.54 -22.66 -5.67
C GLY A 38 24.46 -22.12 -6.77
N SER A 39 24.07 -21.09 -7.51
CA SER A 39 24.94 -20.48 -8.52
C SER A 39 26.12 -19.78 -7.87
N ALA A 40 27.28 -19.86 -8.50
CA ALA A 40 28.46 -19.14 -8.05
C ALA A 40 28.28 -17.63 -8.26
N ARG A 41 28.75 -16.84 -7.28
CA ARG A 41 28.78 -15.37 -7.39
C ARG A 41 29.64 -14.96 -8.58
N PRO A 42 29.11 -14.23 -9.57
CA PRO A 42 29.92 -13.71 -10.67
C PRO A 42 30.87 -12.62 -10.17
N THR A 43 32.09 -12.58 -10.67
CA THR A 43 32.96 -11.42 -10.50
C THR A 43 32.37 -10.18 -11.16
N PRO A 44 32.76 -8.94 -10.78
CA PRO A 44 32.28 -7.72 -11.42
C PRO A 44 32.43 -7.72 -12.96
N ALA A 45 33.56 -8.21 -13.48
CA ALA A 45 33.82 -8.29 -14.91
C ALA A 45 32.95 -9.35 -15.64
N GLU A 46 32.70 -10.49 -15.00
CA GLU A 46 31.77 -11.51 -15.51
C GLU A 46 30.34 -11.01 -15.51
N SER A 47 29.94 -10.30 -14.45
CA SER A 47 28.60 -9.74 -14.33
C SER A 47 28.29 -8.79 -15.49
N LEU A 48 29.20 -7.89 -15.87
CA LEU A 48 29.00 -6.97 -17.00
C LEU A 48 28.66 -7.71 -18.33
N LYS A 49 29.22 -8.89 -18.54
CA LYS A 49 28.98 -9.70 -19.75
C LYS A 49 27.60 -10.36 -19.76
N GLN A 50 26.91 -10.37 -18.64
CA GLN A 50 25.62 -11.04 -18.47
C GLN A 50 24.44 -10.11 -18.66
N PHE A 51 24.68 -8.83 -18.99
CA PHE A 51 23.63 -7.85 -19.26
C PHE A 51 23.35 -7.71 -20.76
N ASN A 52 22.07 -7.79 -21.09
CA ASN A 52 21.56 -7.32 -22.38
C ASN A 52 21.08 -5.87 -22.18
N VAL A 53 21.71 -4.93 -22.87
CA VAL A 53 21.46 -3.49 -22.76
C VAL A 53 20.75 -3.02 -24.03
N ALA A 54 19.70 -2.22 -23.88
CA ALA A 54 18.95 -1.71 -25.02
C ALA A 54 19.83 -0.85 -25.94
N PRO A 55 19.62 -0.88 -27.27
CA PRO A 55 20.39 -0.09 -28.22
C PRO A 55 20.37 1.41 -27.88
N GLY A 56 21.53 2.06 -28.05
CA GLY A 56 21.67 3.49 -27.71
C GLY A 56 21.95 3.79 -26.24
N LEU A 57 22.00 2.77 -25.38
CA LEU A 57 22.35 2.90 -23.96
C LEU A 57 23.75 2.33 -23.68
N ARG A 58 24.37 2.82 -22.61
CA ARG A 58 25.65 2.38 -22.07
C ARG A 58 25.49 2.03 -20.61
N TRP A 59 25.94 0.80 -20.24
CA TRP A 59 25.88 0.25 -18.88
C TRP A 59 27.30 -0.02 -18.38
N GLU A 60 27.66 0.56 -17.24
CA GLU A 60 29.02 0.56 -16.72
C GLU A 60 29.05 0.29 -15.24
N LEU A 61 30.16 -0.23 -14.72
CA LEU A 61 30.45 -0.32 -13.30
C LEU A 61 30.96 1.03 -12.77
N ALA A 62 30.32 1.58 -11.75
CA ALA A 62 30.76 2.79 -11.05
C ALA A 62 31.49 2.46 -9.75
N ALA A 63 31.11 1.40 -9.04
CA ALA A 63 31.84 0.87 -7.87
C ALA A 63 31.56 -0.64 -7.72
N THR A 64 32.49 -1.33 -7.07
CA THR A 64 32.41 -2.78 -6.83
C THR A 64 32.92 -3.15 -5.45
N GLU A 65 32.68 -4.38 -5.04
CA GLU A 65 33.34 -4.98 -3.91
C GLU A 65 34.91 -4.99 -4.10
N PRO A 66 35.70 -4.80 -3.07
CA PRO A 66 35.36 -4.66 -1.65
C PRO A 66 34.99 -3.22 -1.22
N MET A 67 35.04 -2.23 -2.12
CA MET A 67 34.76 -0.82 -1.81
C MET A 67 33.34 -0.60 -1.35
N VAL A 68 32.39 -1.29 -1.97
CA VAL A 68 30.97 -1.28 -1.63
C VAL A 68 30.44 -2.70 -1.53
N ARG A 69 29.65 -2.98 -0.47
CA ARG A 69 29.00 -4.28 -0.26
C ARG A 69 27.56 -4.04 0.17
N GLN A 70 26.63 -4.85 -0.31
CA GLN A 70 25.19 -4.75 0.00
C GLN A 70 24.65 -3.31 -0.01
N PRO A 71 24.84 -2.52 -1.10
CA PRO A 71 24.36 -1.14 -1.16
C PRO A 71 22.84 -1.13 -1.17
N LEU A 72 22.24 -0.44 -0.20
CA LEU A 72 20.78 -0.35 -0.06
C LEU A 72 20.22 0.98 -0.56
N ASN A 73 20.94 2.08 -0.29
CA ASN A 73 20.47 3.43 -0.62
C ASN A 73 21.62 4.31 -1.07
N LEU A 74 21.38 5.17 -2.06
CA LEU A 74 22.32 6.12 -2.63
C LEU A 74 21.84 7.55 -2.39
N PHE A 75 22.77 8.48 -2.21
CA PHE A 75 22.51 9.90 -2.17
C PHE A 75 23.72 10.67 -2.70
N PHE A 76 23.50 11.68 -3.59
CA PHE A 76 24.58 12.55 -4.05
C PHE A 76 24.57 13.88 -3.29
N ASP A 77 25.69 14.21 -2.63
CA ASP A 77 25.83 15.44 -1.88
C ASP A 77 26.14 16.65 -2.78
N GLU A 78 26.25 17.82 -2.19
CA GLU A 78 26.53 19.09 -2.88
C GLU A 78 27.97 19.22 -3.40
N ARG A 79 28.82 18.21 -3.17
CA ARG A 79 30.15 18.06 -3.77
C ARG A 79 30.17 17.01 -4.90
N GLY A 80 29.00 16.43 -5.21
CA GLY A 80 28.87 15.38 -6.22
C GLY A 80 29.38 14.01 -5.75
N ARG A 81 29.60 13.80 -4.46
CA ARG A 81 30.03 12.53 -3.91
C ARG A 81 28.84 11.64 -3.62
N CYS A 82 29.00 10.34 -3.79
CA CYS A 82 27.93 9.37 -3.55
C CYS A 82 28.00 8.83 -2.12
N TRP A 83 26.98 9.07 -1.32
CA TRP A 83 26.79 8.49 0.00
C TRP A 83 26.02 7.20 -0.11
N VAL A 84 26.51 6.12 0.49
CA VAL A 84 25.97 4.78 0.36
C VAL A 84 25.67 4.20 1.73
N VAL A 85 24.46 3.68 1.92
CA VAL A 85 24.17 2.78 3.04
C VAL A 85 24.58 1.38 2.65
N GLN A 86 25.57 0.82 3.35
CA GLN A 86 25.96 -0.59 3.23
C GLN A 86 25.23 -1.39 4.32
N TYR A 87 24.25 -2.23 3.92
CA TYR A 87 23.28 -2.90 4.80
C TYR A 87 23.72 -4.31 5.16
N LEU A 88 24.82 -4.42 5.89
CA LEU A 88 25.52 -5.67 6.20
C LEU A 88 24.91 -6.42 7.40
N GLN A 89 24.12 -5.71 8.24
CA GLN A 89 23.47 -6.29 9.42
C GLN A 89 22.21 -7.10 9.07
N TYR A 90 21.60 -6.84 7.92
CA TYR A 90 20.40 -7.57 7.48
C TYR A 90 20.60 -9.10 7.55
N PRO A 91 19.59 -9.93 7.95
CA PRO A 91 18.21 -9.52 8.19
C PRO A 91 17.86 -9.23 9.66
N TYR A 92 18.73 -9.49 10.59
CA TYR A 92 18.42 -9.44 12.02
C TYR A 92 19.15 -8.30 12.73
N PRO A 93 18.42 -7.46 13.52
CA PRO A 93 19.05 -6.45 14.36
C PRO A 93 20.02 -7.08 15.36
N ALA A 94 21.21 -6.52 15.48
CA ALA A 94 22.17 -6.96 16.48
C ALA A 94 21.63 -6.72 17.91
N GLY A 95 21.91 -7.64 18.83
CA GLY A 95 21.56 -7.54 20.25
C GLY A 95 20.09 -7.80 20.58
N LEU A 96 19.23 -8.10 19.60
CA LEU A 96 17.83 -8.44 19.81
C LEU A 96 17.56 -9.93 19.58
N LYS A 97 16.53 -10.46 20.26
CA LYS A 97 16.05 -11.83 20.07
C LYS A 97 14.60 -11.84 19.61
N ILE A 98 14.30 -12.65 18.61
CA ILE A 98 12.91 -12.93 18.26
C ILE A 98 12.34 -13.87 19.31
N VAL A 99 11.30 -13.41 20.02
CA VAL A 99 10.64 -14.18 21.08
C VAL A 99 9.40 -14.92 20.61
N LYS A 100 8.71 -14.35 19.59
CA LYS A 100 7.55 -14.97 18.93
C LYS A 100 7.21 -14.22 17.64
N TYR A 101 6.27 -14.78 16.86
CA TYR A 101 5.58 -14.03 15.80
C TYR A 101 4.18 -13.60 16.28
N ASP A 102 3.75 -12.40 15.85
CA ASP A 102 2.42 -11.89 16.16
C ASP A 102 1.33 -12.56 15.27
N GLN A 103 0.09 -12.14 15.47
CA GLN A 103 -1.07 -12.63 14.69
C GLN A 103 -0.97 -12.37 13.18
N TYR A 104 -0.05 -11.53 12.73
CA TYR A 104 0.23 -11.18 11.34
C TYR A 104 1.53 -11.81 10.81
N LEU A 105 2.14 -12.72 11.57
CA LEU A 105 3.43 -13.36 11.27
C LEU A 105 4.61 -12.38 11.24
N ARG A 106 4.55 -11.29 12.02
CA ARG A 106 5.64 -10.33 12.15
C ARG A 106 6.46 -10.63 13.40
N ALA A 107 7.77 -10.40 13.32
CA ALA A 107 8.67 -10.66 14.44
C ALA A 107 8.38 -9.76 15.65
N ILE A 108 8.32 -10.35 16.83
CA ILE A 108 8.32 -9.63 18.11
C ILE A 108 9.67 -9.85 18.75
N PHE A 109 10.38 -8.76 19.01
CA PHE A 109 11.68 -8.78 19.67
C PHE A 109 11.51 -8.67 21.19
N ASP A 110 12.52 -9.14 21.90
CA ASP A 110 12.59 -9.12 23.39
C ASP A 110 12.65 -7.71 23.96
N GLN A 111 13.17 -6.75 23.22
CA GLN A 111 13.29 -5.35 23.65
C GLN A 111 13.38 -4.39 22.45
N VAL A 112 13.19 -3.10 22.74
CA VAL A 112 13.53 -2.02 21.79
C VAL A 112 15.02 -1.71 21.95
N PRO A 113 15.84 -1.64 20.88
CA PRO A 113 17.25 -1.33 21.01
C PRO A 113 17.43 0.08 21.60
N PRO A 114 18.39 0.28 22.51
CA PRO A 114 18.66 1.63 23.03
C PRO A 114 19.23 2.52 21.90
N PRO A 115 19.01 3.84 21.97
CA PRO A 115 19.58 4.77 21.01
C PRO A 115 21.09 4.92 21.18
N PRO A 116 21.82 5.39 20.15
CA PRO A 116 23.21 5.80 20.32
C PRO A 116 23.38 6.83 21.45
N PRO A 117 24.51 6.82 22.18
CA PRO A 117 25.69 5.99 21.93
C PRO A 117 25.63 4.59 22.54
N ASN A 118 24.55 4.23 23.21
CA ASN A 118 24.39 2.96 23.93
C ASN A 118 23.74 1.86 23.08
N HIS A 119 23.63 2.06 21.76
CA HIS A 119 23.00 1.11 20.84
C HIS A 119 23.81 -0.19 20.73
N PHE A 120 23.13 -1.27 20.38
CA PHE A 120 23.80 -2.51 20.00
C PHE A 120 24.53 -2.30 18.68
N LYS A 121 25.85 -2.50 18.69
CA LYS A 121 26.69 -2.35 17.50
C LYS A 121 26.35 -3.40 16.46
N GLY A 122 25.97 -2.93 15.27
CA GLY A 122 25.71 -3.74 14.09
C GLY A 122 26.88 -3.67 13.09
N ALA A 123 26.65 -4.21 11.92
CA ALA A 123 27.63 -4.24 10.83
C ALA A 123 27.43 -3.15 9.78
N ASP A 124 26.32 -2.41 9.82
CA ASP A 124 25.99 -1.40 8.82
C ASP A 124 26.90 -0.18 8.91
N ARG A 125 27.06 0.48 7.78
CA ARG A 125 27.87 1.69 7.69
C ARG A 125 27.34 2.66 6.63
N ILE A 126 27.70 3.92 6.80
CA ILE A 126 27.52 4.98 5.81
C ILE A 126 28.88 5.30 5.20
N THR A 127 29.02 5.06 3.91
CA THR A 127 30.28 5.24 3.17
C THR A 127 30.14 6.34 2.14
N ILE A 128 31.12 7.22 2.04
CA ILE A 128 31.25 8.27 1.03
C ILE A 128 32.16 7.75 -0.09
N LEU A 129 31.65 7.72 -1.30
CA LEU A 129 32.39 7.37 -2.50
C LEU A 129 32.71 8.64 -3.31
N GLU A 130 33.94 8.77 -3.77
CA GLU A 130 34.42 9.92 -4.54
C GLU A 130 35.04 9.44 -5.87
N SER A 131 34.65 10.10 -6.98
CA SER A 131 35.31 9.97 -8.28
C SER A 131 36.40 11.02 -8.37
N THR A 132 37.63 10.65 -8.00
CA THR A 132 38.73 11.62 -7.97
C THR A 132 39.19 12.07 -9.36
N ARG A 133 38.92 11.25 -10.38
CA ARG A 133 39.19 11.54 -11.81
C ARG A 133 38.06 12.34 -12.47
N GLY A 134 36.88 12.49 -11.81
CA GLY A 134 35.75 13.19 -12.38
C GLY A 134 35.04 12.43 -13.52
N ASP A 135 35.33 11.14 -13.69
CA ASP A 135 34.75 10.28 -14.74
C ASP A 135 33.46 9.57 -14.33
N GLY A 136 33.00 9.81 -13.07
CA GLY A 136 31.82 9.16 -12.50
C GLY A 136 32.03 7.69 -12.10
N VAL A 137 33.30 7.19 -12.17
CA VAL A 137 33.71 5.92 -11.57
C VAL A 137 34.35 6.24 -10.21
N PHE A 138 33.87 5.60 -9.16
CA PHE A 138 34.34 5.85 -7.81
C PHE A 138 35.64 5.07 -7.56
N ASP A 139 36.68 5.77 -7.10
CA ASP A 139 38.01 5.23 -6.87
C ASP A 139 38.54 5.51 -5.45
N LYS A 140 37.75 6.21 -4.62
CA LYS A 140 38.02 6.47 -3.24
C LYS A 140 36.78 6.28 -2.38
N ALA A 141 36.96 5.66 -1.20
CA ALA A 141 35.89 5.44 -0.22
C ALA A 141 36.35 5.89 1.17
N LYS A 142 35.45 6.46 1.96
CA LYS A 142 35.64 6.82 3.37
C LYS A 142 34.37 6.50 4.13
N ASP A 143 34.46 5.74 5.21
CA ASP A 143 33.30 5.55 6.09
C ASP A 143 33.10 6.83 6.92
N PHE A 144 31.88 7.37 6.91
CA PHE A 144 31.46 8.48 7.76
C PHE A 144 31.11 7.98 9.15
N VAL A 145 30.33 6.89 9.23
CA VAL A 145 29.97 6.20 10.47
C VAL A 145 29.81 4.71 10.19
N SER A 146 30.27 3.91 11.15
CA SER A 146 30.12 2.44 11.18
C SER A 146 29.36 2.00 12.44
N ASP A 147 29.25 0.68 12.63
CA ASP A 147 28.58 0.07 13.78
C ASP A 147 27.07 0.40 13.87
N LEU A 148 26.44 0.77 12.74
CA LEU A 148 25.01 0.99 12.67
C LEU A 148 24.23 -0.34 12.65
N ASN A 149 22.97 -0.29 13.06
CA ASN A 149 22.15 -1.48 13.25
C ASN A 149 20.82 -1.30 12.52
N ILE A 150 20.69 -1.91 11.35
CA ILE A 150 19.52 -1.79 10.46
C ILE A 150 19.40 -0.36 9.86
N ALA A 151 20.50 0.21 9.39
CA ALA A 151 20.51 1.49 8.69
C ALA A 151 19.90 1.37 7.29
N ARG A 152 19.02 2.30 6.90
CA ARG A 152 18.22 2.15 5.68
C ARG A 152 18.33 3.29 4.68
N SER A 153 18.64 4.48 5.13
CA SER A 153 18.73 5.63 4.22
C SER A 153 19.61 6.72 4.82
N VAL A 154 20.21 7.52 3.95
CA VAL A 154 21.07 8.65 4.31
C VAL A 154 20.82 9.84 3.40
N VAL A 155 20.81 11.05 3.97
CA VAL A 155 20.85 12.30 3.23
C VAL A 155 21.66 13.34 4.00
N THR A 156 22.26 14.32 3.30
CA THR A 156 22.99 15.45 3.93
C THR A 156 22.14 16.71 3.89
N GLY A 157 22.40 17.65 4.80
CA GLY A 157 21.76 18.95 4.85
C GLY A 157 21.56 19.46 6.28
N ARG A 158 21.23 20.71 6.44
CA ARG A 158 20.98 21.36 7.74
C ARG A 158 22.17 21.25 8.72
N GLY A 159 23.38 21.26 8.18
CA GLY A 159 24.63 21.23 8.99
C GLY A 159 25.01 19.85 9.49
N GLY A 160 24.61 18.79 8.80
CA GLY A 160 25.00 17.43 9.14
C GLY A 160 24.39 16.35 8.26
N VAL A 161 24.36 15.13 8.78
CA VAL A 161 23.96 13.91 8.09
C VAL A 161 22.79 13.26 8.80
N TRP A 162 21.72 13.01 8.08
CA TRP A 162 20.49 12.35 8.53
C TRP A 162 20.56 10.88 8.16
N VAL A 163 20.42 10.01 9.15
CA VAL A 163 20.46 8.55 8.94
C VAL A 163 19.17 7.94 9.49
N LEU A 164 18.43 7.28 8.63
CA LEU A 164 17.29 6.46 9.05
C LEU A 164 17.79 5.10 9.50
N ASN A 165 17.78 4.88 10.80
CA ASN A 165 18.23 3.66 11.47
C ASN A 165 17.15 3.19 12.43
N PRO A 166 16.07 2.54 11.94
CA PRO A 166 14.97 2.14 12.80
C PRO A 166 15.42 1.46 14.11
N PRO A 167 14.77 1.80 15.24
CA PRO A 167 13.55 2.59 15.37
C PRO A 167 13.74 4.11 15.35
N TYR A 168 14.91 4.61 14.92
CA TYR A 168 15.30 6.02 15.04
C TYR A 168 15.54 6.70 13.68
N LEU A 169 15.26 8.01 13.65
CA LEU A 169 15.87 8.94 12.71
C LEU A 169 16.99 9.68 13.48
N LEU A 170 18.22 9.50 13.04
CA LEU A 170 19.43 10.05 13.66
C LEU A 170 19.93 11.26 12.87
N PHE A 171 20.41 12.27 13.56
CA PHE A 171 21.11 13.41 12.98
C PHE A 171 22.53 13.48 13.54
N TYR A 172 23.51 13.35 12.68
CA TYR A 172 24.94 13.50 12.99
C TYR A 172 25.37 14.92 12.62
N PRO A 173 25.67 15.82 13.59
CA PRO A 173 26.24 17.12 13.28
C PRO A 173 27.59 16.96 12.57
N ASP A 174 27.81 17.73 11.51
CA ASP A 174 29.07 17.85 10.77
C ASP A 174 29.13 19.25 10.17
N LYS A 175 29.31 20.27 11.04
CA LYS A 175 29.22 21.68 10.68
C LYS A 175 30.43 22.15 9.88
N ASN A 176 31.62 21.62 10.18
CA ASN A 176 32.85 21.93 9.48
C ASN A 176 32.99 21.17 8.15
N ARG A 177 32.13 20.15 7.93
CA ARG A 177 32.05 19.34 6.70
C ARG A 177 33.36 18.62 6.37
N ASP A 178 34.04 18.10 7.40
CA ASP A 178 35.25 17.30 7.26
C ASP A 178 34.99 15.81 7.12
N ASP A 179 33.70 15.43 7.06
CA ASP A 179 33.21 14.05 6.97
C ASP A 179 33.55 13.23 8.22
N ILE A 180 33.55 13.89 9.38
CA ILE A 180 33.68 13.28 10.71
C ILE A 180 32.57 13.89 11.57
N PRO A 181 31.72 13.07 12.23
CA PRO A 181 30.71 13.63 13.11
C PRO A 181 31.31 14.51 14.22
N ASP A 182 30.76 15.73 14.44
CA ASP A 182 31.17 16.66 15.51
C ASP A 182 30.89 16.11 16.92
N GLY A 183 30.24 14.94 17.04
CA GLY A 183 29.89 14.30 18.29
C GLY A 183 28.87 13.17 18.10
N PRO A 184 28.28 12.64 19.18
CA PRO A 184 27.27 11.60 19.09
C PRO A 184 26.03 12.09 18.34
N PRO A 185 25.31 11.20 17.67
CA PRO A 185 24.10 11.58 16.93
C PRO A 185 22.97 12.04 17.87
N VAL A 186 22.17 12.97 17.37
CA VAL A 186 20.93 13.42 18.00
C VAL A 186 19.78 12.57 17.48
N VAL A 187 19.00 11.95 18.37
CA VAL A 187 17.76 11.26 18.01
C VAL A 187 16.69 12.30 17.70
N LYS A 188 16.26 12.38 16.45
CA LYS A 188 15.21 13.31 15.97
C LYS A 188 13.83 12.70 16.01
N LEU A 189 13.71 11.44 15.66
CA LEU A 189 12.47 10.66 15.75
C LEU A 189 12.78 9.29 16.34
N SER A 190 11.77 8.72 17.02
CA SER A 190 11.75 7.35 17.51
C SER A 190 10.38 6.72 17.26
N GLY A 191 10.29 5.39 17.27
CA GLY A 191 9.03 4.68 17.19
C GLY A 191 8.71 4.06 15.82
N PHE A 192 9.69 3.99 14.90
CA PHE A 192 9.58 3.15 13.71
C PHE A 192 9.74 1.68 14.09
N GLY A 193 8.84 0.81 13.61
CA GLY A 193 8.87 -0.62 13.91
C GLY A 193 10.04 -1.37 13.28
N LEU A 194 10.35 -2.52 13.87
CA LEU A 194 11.40 -3.45 13.44
C LEU A 194 10.85 -4.84 13.09
N GLU A 195 9.54 -5.03 13.12
CA GLU A 195 8.85 -6.32 12.96
C GLU A 195 9.19 -7.03 11.65
N ASP A 196 9.59 -6.26 10.66
CA ASP A 196 10.08 -6.76 9.37
C ASP A 196 11.19 -5.87 8.85
N THR A 197 12.43 -6.34 8.99
CA THR A 197 13.62 -5.60 8.54
C THR A 197 13.73 -5.51 7.01
N HIS A 198 12.90 -6.23 6.27
CA HIS A 198 12.82 -6.16 4.81
C HIS A 198 11.90 -5.02 4.33
N SER A 199 11.01 -4.52 5.17
CA SER A 199 9.86 -3.70 4.77
C SER A 199 9.52 -2.55 5.74
N GLY A 200 10.47 -2.01 6.47
CA GLY A 200 10.19 -0.91 7.41
C GLY A 200 10.30 0.49 6.81
N ALA A 201 10.53 1.49 7.67
CA ALA A 201 10.81 2.86 7.24
C ALA A 201 12.06 2.91 6.35
N ASN A 202 12.02 3.67 5.24
CA ASN A 202 13.06 3.70 4.22
C ASN A 202 13.06 5.03 3.45
N SER A 203 14.02 5.23 2.55
CA SER A 203 14.04 6.22 1.46
C SER A 203 13.84 7.67 1.89
N LEU A 204 14.85 8.26 2.56
CA LEU A 204 14.83 9.69 2.85
C LEU A 204 15.00 10.52 1.58
N ALA A 205 14.24 11.62 1.47
CA ALA A 205 14.37 12.62 0.41
C ALA A 205 13.97 14.01 0.90
N TRP A 206 14.70 15.06 0.49
CA TRP A 206 14.32 16.43 0.73
C TRP A 206 13.21 16.85 -0.23
N GLY A 207 12.08 17.31 0.30
CA GLY A 207 11.06 17.95 -0.49
C GLY A 207 11.40 19.40 -0.83
N PRO A 208 10.82 19.97 -1.91
CA PRO A 208 11.03 21.37 -2.27
C PRO A 208 10.48 22.35 -1.22
N ASP A 209 9.60 21.89 -0.34
CA ASP A 209 9.05 22.60 0.82
C ASP A 209 9.97 22.61 2.05
N GLY A 210 11.15 21.99 1.96
CA GLY A 210 12.13 21.93 3.03
C GLY A 210 11.86 20.87 4.11
N TRP A 211 10.82 20.04 3.93
CA TRP A 211 10.56 18.87 4.76
C TRP A 211 11.44 17.70 4.33
N LEU A 212 11.79 16.87 5.29
CA LEU A 212 12.41 15.59 5.06
C LEU A 212 11.31 14.53 4.95
N TYR A 213 11.20 13.90 3.79
CA TYR A 213 10.25 12.84 3.50
C TYR A 213 10.87 11.46 3.72
N GLY A 214 10.04 10.48 4.09
CA GLY A 214 10.41 9.09 4.16
C GLY A 214 9.26 8.18 3.73
N ALA A 215 9.59 7.04 3.16
CA ALA A 215 8.64 5.98 2.87
C ALA A 215 8.54 4.99 4.04
N HIS A 216 7.44 4.26 4.13
CA HIS A 216 7.24 3.19 5.09
C HIS A 216 6.63 1.98 4.41
N GLY A 217 7.32 0.87 4.49
CA GLY A 217 6.92 -0.37 3.84
C GLY A 217 5.71 -1.05 4.49
N SER A 218 5.39 -2.23 4.02
CA SER A 218 4.08 -2.82 4.25
C SER A 218 3.86 -3.39 5.65
N THR A 219 4.88 -3.87 6.34
CA THR A 219 4.68 -4.80 7.46
C THR A 219 5.19 -4.33 8.81
N CYS A 220 5.73 -3.13 8.88
CA CYS A 220 6.14 -2.51 10.14
C CYS A 220 5.10 -1.50 10.62
N THR A 221 4.88 -1.47 11.92
CA THR A 221 4.10 -0.42 12.58
C THR A 221 4.96 0.81 12.85
N ALA A 222 4.34 1.90 13.20
CA ALA A 222 5.01 3.08 13.73
C ALA A 222 4.13 3.77 14.79
N ASP A 223 4.78 4.32 15.80
CA ASP A 223 4.21 5.24 16.78
C ASP A 223 5.22 6.38 16.98
N VAL A 224 5.20 7.32 16.04
CA VAL A 224 6.17 8.42 15.98
C VAL A 224 5.51 9.70 16.49
N LYS A 225 6.01 10.26 17.60
CA LYS A 225 5.41 11.44 18.25
C LYS A 225 3.90 11.31 18.50
N GLY A 226 3.41 10.09 18.79
CA GLY A 226 1.98 9.80 19.01
C GLY A 226 1.16 9.59 17.73
N VAL A 227 1.76 9.75 16.55
CA VAL A 227 1.12 9.42 15.28
C VAL A 227 1.30 7.93 14.99
N LYS A 228 0.20 7.18 15.07
CA LYS A 228 0.19 5.72 14.89
C LYS A 228 -0.29 5.34 13.51
N PHE A 229 0.46 4.48 12.82
CA PHE A 229 0.07 3.89 11.55
C PHE A 229 0.63 2.48 11.38
N LEU A 230 -0.03 1.69 10.53
CA LEU A 230 0.22 0.26 10.38
C LEU A 230 0.73 -0.02 8.96
N GLY A 231 2.01 0.25 8.73
CA GLY A 231 2.65 0.09 7.44
C GLY A 231 2.13 1.03 6.36
N GLN A 232 2.70 0.93 5.17
CA GLN A 232 2.22 1.55 3.92
C GLN A 232 1.90 3.04 4.06
N ALA A 233 2.95 3.86 4.04
CA ALA A 233 2.79 5.31 4.15
C ALA A 233 3.95 6.07 3.51
N ILE A 234 3.68 7.31 3.11
CA ILE A 234 4.67 8.37 2.97
C ILE A 234 4.51 9.27 4.18
N TRP A 235 5.58 9.52 4.90
CA TRP A 235 5.63 10.44 6.03
C TRP A 235 6.59 11.59 5.75
N ARG A 236 6.49 12.67 6.53
CA ARG A 236 7.44 13.78 6.46
C ARG A 236 7.72 14.36 7.84
N PHE A 237 8.91 14.91 7.99
CA PHE A 237 9.42 15.54 9.19
C PHE A 237 9.99 16.92 8.87
N HIS A 238 9.60 17.94 9.62
CA HIS A 238 10.13 19.28 9.44
C HIS A 238 11.34 19.50 10.36
N PRO A 239 12.55 19.70 9.84
CA PRO A 239 13.78 19.70 10.65
C PRO A 239 13.90 20.86 11.64
N VAL A 240 13.16 21.96 11.43
CA VAL A 240 13.20 23.16 12.28
C VAL A 240 12.08 23.14 13.33
N THR A 241 10.83 22.88 12.91
CA THR A 241 9.67 22.83 13.84
C THR A 241 9.55 21.50 14.55
N GLU A 242 10.27 20.48 14.07
CA GLU A 242 10.22 19.09 14.54
C GLU A 242 8.81 18.48 14.46
N GLU A 243 7.96 18.99 13.58
CA GLU A 243 6.66 18.42 13.28
C GLU A 243 6.83 17.14 12.46
N PHE A 244 6.07 16.11 12.83
CA PHE A 244 5.98 14.84 12.09
C PHE A 244 4.54 14.59 11.67
N GLU A 245 4.35 14.15 10.44
CA GLU A 245 3.02 13.75 9.95
C GLU A 245 3.10 12.67 8.86
N VAL A 246 2.03 11.90 8.73
CA VAL A 246 1.81 11.02 7.58
C VAL A 246 1.31 11.90 6.43
N PHE A 247 2.11 11.97 5.35
CA PHE A 247 1.77 12.73 4.15
C PHE A 247 0.66 12.05 3.33
N ALA A 248 0.74 10.73 3.17
CA ALA A 248 -0.28 9.90 2.54
C ALA A 248 -0.20 8.48 3.08
N GLU A 249 -1.33 7.78 3.16
CA GLU A 249 -1.44 6.43 3.69
C GLU A 249 -1.79 5.43 2.57
N GLY A 250 -1.31 4.19 2.66
CA GLY A 250 -1.56 3.12 1.69
C GLY A 250 -0.49 3.02 0.61
N GLY A 251 -0.69 2.12 -0.33
CA GLY A 251 0.16 1.98 -1.51
C GLY A 251 1.00 0.71 -1.61
N GLY A 252 0.73 -0.32 -0.85
CA GLY A 252 1.50 -1.56 -0.86
C GLY A 252 2.83 -1.46 -0.11
N ASN A 253 3.82 -2.26 -0.46
CA ASN A 253 5.15 -2.15 0.13
C ASN A 253 5.90 -1.00 -0.53
N THR A 254 5.81 0.17 0.09
CA THR A 254 6.29 1.44 -0.46
C THR A 254 7.79 1.57 -0.30
N PHE A 255 8.49 1.72 -1.41
CA PHE A 255 9.93 1.97 -1.49
C PHE A 255 10.21 3.07 -2.48
N SER A 256 11.30 3.81 -2.26
CA SER A 256 11.70 5.02 -2.96
C SER A 256 10.73 6.20 -2.73
N ILE A 257 11.26 7.39 -2.80
CA ILE A 257 10.51 8.64 -2.89
C ILE A 257 11.19 9.49 -3.96
N GLU A 258 10.39 9.91 -4.92
CA GLU A 258 10.84 10.76 -6.00
C GLU A 258 9.94 11.99 -6.12
N PHE A 259 10.57 13.12 -6.43
CA PHE A 259 9.88 14.36 -6.81
C PHE A 259 10.13 14.62 -8.29
N ASP A 260 9.06 14.90 -9.03
CA ASP A 260 9.22 15.43 -10.39
C ASP A 260 9.54 16.94 -10.39
N ALA A 261 9.74 17.55 -11.56
CA ALA A 261 10.01 18.98 -11.70
C ALA A 261 8.88 19.89 -11.20
N GLN A 262 7.70 19.35 -10.92
CA GLN A 262 6.58 20.07 -10.32
C GLN A 262 6.46 19.83 -8.81
N GLY A 263 7.35 19.05 -8.23
CA GLY A 263 7.34 18.71 -6.80
C GLY A 263 6.23 17.72 -6.39
N ARG A 264 5.68 16.96 -7.33
CA ARG A 264 4.76 15.87 -7.06
C ARG A 264 5.51 14.69 -6.48
N VAL A 265 4.86 13.96 -5.60
CA VAL A 265 5.46 12.81 -4.91
C VAL A 265 5.11 11.52 -5.63
N PHE A 266 6.13 10.77 -6.03
CA PHE A 266 6.02 9.44 -6.59
C PHE A 266 6.75 8.41 -5.74
N SER A 267 6.30 7.16 -5.78
CA SER A 267 6.98 6.04 -5.12
C SER A 267 6.73 4.74 -5.85
N GLY A 268 7.73 3.86 -5.84
CA GLY A 268 7.58 2.48 -6.27
C GLY A 268 6.73 1.66 -5.29
N SER A 269 6.21 0.54 -5.75
CA SER A 269 5.38 -0.35 -4.94
C SER A 269 5.47 -1.78 -5.47
N ASN A 270 5.35 -2.76 -4.58
CA ASN A 270 5.26 -4.16 -4.95
C ASN A 270 3.82 -4.69 -5.05
N TYR A 271 2.83 -3.81 -5.04
CA TYR A 271 1.41 -4.17 -5.07
C TYR A 271 0.82 -4.03 -6.46
N GLY A 272 0.20 -5.12 -6.96
CA GLY A 272 -0.58 -5.09 -8.19
C GLY A 272 0.21 -4.88 -9.48
N GLN A 273 -0.53 -4.54 -10.52
CA GLN A 273 -0.06 -4.27 -11.89
C GLN A 273 0.14 -2.76 -12.06
N THR A 274 1.25 -2.25 -11.54
CA THR A 274 1.56 -0.82 -11.56
C THR A 274 3.05 -0.57 -11.71
N ARG A 275 3.43 0.65 -12.09
CA ARG A 275 4.80 1.17 -11.97
C ARG A 275 4.99 1.99 -10.70
N GLY A 276 3.99 2.11 -9.87
CA GLY A 276 4.02 2.85 -8.61
C GLY A 276 2.83 3.77 -8.44
N LEU A 277 3.00 4.78 -7.60
CA LEU A 277 1.95 5.70 -7.20
C LEU A 277 2.39 7.15 -7.38
N HIS A 278 1.42 7.99 -7.73
CA HIS A 278 1.46 9.43 -7.56
C HIS A 278 0.68 9.76 -6.28
N TYR A 279 1.37 10.31 -5.27
CA TYR A 279 0.78 10.57 -3.96
C TYR A 279 0.25 12.00 -3.82
N ALA A 280 -1.06 12.14 -3.57
CA ALA A 280 -1.67 13.39 -3.13
C ALA A 280 -1.58 13.53 -1.59
N GLN A 281 -1.37 14.74 -1.10
CA GLN A 281 -1.28 15.04 0.34
C GLN A 281 -2.58 14.67 1.06
N GLY A 282 -2.49 13.99 2.19
CA GLY A 282 -3.64 13.59 3.01
C GLY A 282 -4.47 12.44 2.43
N ALA A 283 -4.06 11.85 1.32
CA ALA A 283 -4.80 10.79 0.64
C ALA A 283 -4.65 9.41 1.31
N LEU A 284 -5.65 8.57 1.07
CA LEU A 284 -5.61 7.14 1.35
C LEU A 284 -5.59 6.38 0.02
N TYR A 285 -4.59 5.54 -0.17
CA TYR A 285 -4.48 4.62 -1.30
C TYR A 285 -4.88 3.21 -0.88
N ILE A 286 -5.17 2.36 -1.87
CA ILE A 286 -5.48 0.96 -1.61
C ILE A 286 -4.41 0.34 -0.71
N LYS A 287 -4.86 -0.46 0.24
CA LYS A 287 -4.04 -1.05 1.30
C LYS A 287 -4.25 -2.56 1.31
N GLY A 288 -3.23 -3.33 1.61
CA GLY A 288 -3.38 -4.74 1.89
C GLY A 288 -3.96 -4.94 3.30
N TRP A 289 -5.28 -5.03 3.39
CA TRP A 289 -6.02 -4.99 4.65
C TRP A 289 -5.69 -6.10 5.65
N SER A 290 -5.19 -7.22 5.18
CA SER A 290 -4.90 -8.36 6.04
C SER A 290 -3.80 -8.06 7.06
N LYS A 291 -2.57 -7.96 6.58
CA LYS A 291 -1.35 -7.84 7.39
C LYS A 291 -1.10 -6.41 7.88
N HIS A 292 -1.71 -5.42 7.22
CA HIS A 292 -1.39 -4.00 7.42
C HIS A 292 -2.43 -3.27 8.28
N GLY A 293 -3.45 -4.01 8.75
CA GLY A 293 -4.47 -3.44 9.63
C GLY A 293 -5.36 -2.38 8.96
N PRO A 294 -6.22 -1.73 9.76
CA PRO A 294 -7.13 -0.69 9.27
C PRO A 294 -6.39 0.60 8.90
N ALA A 295 -7.05 1.46 8.14
CA ALA A 295 -6.61 2.83 7.91
C ALA A 295 -6.54 3.62 9.23
N MET A 296 -5.70 4.67 9.28
CA MET A 296 -5.60 5.58 10.43
C MET A 296 -6.97 6.18 10.80
N SER A 297 -7.75 6.60 9.81
CA SER A 297 -9.16 6.93 10.00
C SER A 297 -10.06 5.83 9.43
N PRO A 298 -10.91 5.21 10.25
CA PRO A 298 -11.82 4.16 9.80
C PRO A 298 -13.02 4.67 9.01
N TYR A 299 -13.17 6.00 8.87
CA TYR A 299 -14.30 6.65 8.23
C TYR A 299 -13.98 7.26 6.87
N ARG A 300 -12.82 6.91 6.28
CA ARG A 300 -12.40 7.40 4.96
C ARG A 300 -13.31 6.95 3.82
N PHE A 301 -13.95 5.78 3.89
CA PHE A 301 -14.92 5.19 2.95
C PHE A 301 -14.54 5.36 1.48
N GLY A 302 -13.41 4.81 1.12
CA GLY A 302 -12.84 4.85 -0.20
C GLY A 302 -11.33 5.05 -0.16
N TRP A 303 -10.69 4.73 -1.26
CA TRP A 303 -9.25 4.85 -1.45
C TRP A 303 -8.96 5.11 -2.92
N PHE A 304 -7.78 5.63 -3.20
CA PHE A 304 -7.26 5.74 -4.56
C PHE A 304 -6.60 4.45 -4.99
N GLU A 305 -6.77 4.12 -6.26
CA GLU A 305 -6.03 3.05 -6.91
C GLU A 305 -4.61 3.54 -7.24
N HIS A 306 -3.72 2.58 -7.53
CA HIS A 306 -2.40 2.88 -8.07
C HIS A 306 -2.50 3.42 -9.51
N MET A 307 -1.41 4.01 -10.01
CA MET A 307 -1.34 4.38 -11.44
C MET A 307 -1.56 3.16 -12.31
N THR A 308 -2.48 3.27 -13.27
CA THR A 308 -2.70 2.20 -14.26
C THR A 308 -1.47 2.04 -15.14
N HIS A 309 -1.20 0.81 -15.55
CA HIS A 309 -0.03 0.47 -16.35
C HIS A 309 -0.39 -0.38 -17.55
N LYS A 310 0.28 -0.14 -18.70
CA LYS A 310 0.22 -0.97 -19.92
C LYS A 310 1.61 -1.48 -20.25
N GLY A 311 1.79 -2.79 -20.30
CA GLY A 311 3.05 -3.41 -20.65
C GLY A 311 3.39 -4.62 -19.80
N TYR A 312 4.69 -4.89 -19.65
CA TYR A 312 5.19 -5.98 -18.83
C TYR A 312 4.93 -5.71 -17.35
N GLU A 313 4.19 -6.57 -16.71
CA GLU A 313 3.71 -6.38 -15.35
C GLU A 313 4.31 -7.40 -14.37
N PRO A 314 5.63 -7.45 -14.21
CA PRO A 314 6.21 -8.33 -13.22
C PRO A 314 6.01 -7.75 -11.83
N ARG A 315 6.07 -8.63 -10.89
CA ARG A 315 6.13 -8.35 -9.48
C ARG A 315 7.32 -7.43 -9.11
N PHE A 316 7.07 -6.39 -8.30
CA PHE A 316 8.06 -5.53 -7.63
C PHE A 316 8.82 -4.50 -8.49
N PRO A 317 8.20 -3.46 -8.98
CA PRO A 317 8.92 -2.22 -9.28
C PRO A 317 9.15 -1.43 -7.97
N GLN A 318 10.09 -1.88 -7.12
CA GLN A 318 10.35 -1.23 -5.83
C GLN A 318 11.13 0.06 -5.99
N ALA A 319 12.30 -0.01 -6.62
CA ALA A 319 13.09 1.16 -6.90
C ALA A 319 12.50 1.92 -8.09
N MET A 320 12.19 3.18 -7.88
CA MET A 320 11.63 4.07 -8.89
C MET A 320 12.44 5.36 -8.95
N LEU A 321 12.66 5.84 -10.16
CA LEU A 321 13.20 7.15 -10.45
C LEU A 321 12.30 7.86 -11.47
N TYR A 322 11.90 9.10 -11.19
CA TYR A 322 11.36 10.00 -12.19
C TYR A 322 12.53 10.73 -12.83
N TYR A 323 12.85 10.40 -14.08
CA TYR A 323 14.09 10.83 -14.71
C TYR A 323 14.00 12.23 -15.32
N GLU A 324 14.89 13.11 -14.91
CA GLU A 324 15.10 14.47 -15.42
C GLU A 324 16.58 14.82 -15.31
N GLY A 325 17.41 14.03 -16.00
CA GLY A 325 18.86 14.12 -15.89
C GLY A 325 19.57 14.74 -17.11
N GLY A 326 18.95 14.65 -18.28
CA GLY A 326 19.52 15.14 -19.55
C GLY A 326 20.48 14.18 -20.24
N ALA A 327 21.08 13.18 -19.55
CA ALA A 327 22.03 12.24 -20.15
C ALA A 327 21.37 11.08 -20.92
N ILE A 328 20.05 10.90 -20.79
CA ILE A 328 19.25 9.89 -21.51
C ILE A 328 18.00 10.58 -22.05
N PRO A 329 18.08 11.27 -23.19
CA PRO A 329 16.97 12.11 -23.68
C PRO A 329 15.65 11.35 -23.88
N GLN A 330 15.68 10.06 -24.27
CA GLN A 330 14.47 9.27 -24.47
C GLN A 330 13.73 8.93 -23.17
N TYR A 331 14.33 9.13 -22.00
CA TYR A 331 13.69 8.89 -20.70
C TYR A 331 13.29 10.18 -19.98
N GLU A 332 13.57 11.34 -20.56
CA GLU A 332 13.28 12.64 -19.95
C GLU A 332 11.77 12.79 -19.63
N GLY A 333 11.42 13.10 -18.38
CA GLY A 333 10.03 13.21 -17.92
C GLY A 333 9.31 11.87 -17.78
N HIS A 334 10.06 10.76 -17.69
CA HIS A 334 9.52 9.41 -17.58
C HIS A 334 10.03 8.65 -16.38
N ILE A 335 9.38 7.53 -16.05
CA ILE A 335 9.75 6.68 -14.92
C ILE A 335 10.71 5.58 -15.40
N VAL A 336 11.80 5.41 -14.65
CA VAL A 336 12.68 4.25 -14.73
C VAL A 336 12.51 3.43 -13.45
N VAL A 337 12.37 2.12 -13.55
CA VAL A 337 12.17 1.23 -12.40
C VAL A 337 13.20 0.11 -12.39
N GLY A 338 13.72 -0.18 -11.20
CA GLY A 338 14.57 -1.33 -10.91
C GLY A 338 13.73 -2.48 -10.36
N MET A 339 13.80 -3.63 -11.02
CA MET A 339 13.02 -4.81 -10.68
C MET A 339 13.93 -5.89 -10.09
N ALA A 340 14.11 -5.86 -8.77
CA ALA A 340 15.05 -6.73 -8.06
C ALA A 340 14.72 -8.22 -8.21
N LEU A 341 13.45 -8.61 -8.35
CA LEU A 341 13.07 -10.02 -8.46
C LEU A 341 13.22 -10.58 -9.86
N THR A 342 13.15 -9.75 -10.89
CA THR A 342 13.26 -10.17 -12.29
C THR A 342 14.55 -9.70 -12.96
N SER A 343 15.49 -9.19 -12.14
CA SER A 343 16.85 -8.82 -12.53
C SER A 343 16.93 -7.92 -13.76
N ARG A 344 16.10 -6.83 -13.77
CA ARG A 344 16.01 -5.91 -14.90
C ARG A 344 15.77 -4.46 -14.51
N VAL A 345 15.98 -3.59 -15.49
CA VAL A 345 15.61 -2.16 -15.43
C VAL A 345 14.66 -1.88 -16.58
N MET A 346 13.56 -1.17 -16.33
CA MET A 346 12.57 -0.82 -17.35
C MET A 346 12.31 0.68 -17.35
N ALA A 347 12.15 1.25 -18.53
CA ALA A 347 11.65 2.59 -18.72
C ALA A 347 10.17 2.58 -19.10
N SER A 348 9.39 3.46 -18.50
CA SER A 348 7.95 3.57 -18.73
C SER A 348 7.54 5.02 -18.92
N LYS A 349 6.80 5.28 -20.02
CA LYS A 349 6.22 6.59 -20.32
C LYS A 349 5.17 6.94 -19.28
N VAL A 350 5.22 8.17 -18.79
CA VAL A 350 4.20 8.78 -17.94
C VAL A 350 3.29 9.65 -18.78
N SER A 351 1.99 9.54 -18.58
CA SER A 351 0.99 10.41 -19.22
C SER A 351 -0.11 10.77 -18.22
N ARG A 352 -0.73 11.93 -18.42
CA ARG A 352 -1.83 12.40 -17.57
C ARG A 352 -3.02 11.45 -17.60
N ASP A 353 -3.64 11.24 -16.46
CA ASP A 353 -4.95 10.64 -16.27
C ASP A 353 -5.73 11.51 -15.28
N THR A 354 -6.34 12.56 -15.81
CA THR A 354 -7.04 13.61 -15.06
C THR A 354 -6.12 14.33 -14.05
N SER A 355 -6.39 14.32 -12.75
CA SER A 355 -5.51 14.85 -11.71
C SER A 355 -4.37 13.90 -11.31
N SER A 356 -4.28 12.69 -11.90
CA SER A 356 -3.25 11.70 -11.66
C SER A 356 -2.50 11.33 -12.94
N PHE A 357 -1.89 10.12 -12.98
CA PHE A 357 -1.09 9.64 -14.09
C PHE A 357 -1.36 8.16 -14.40
N GLN A 358 -1.00 7.76 -15.60
CA GLN A 358 -0.91 6.38 -16.06
C GLN A 358 0.45 6.14 -16.72
N THR A 359 0.85 4.88 -16.80
CA THR A 359 2.15 4.49 -17.36
C THR A 359 2.01 3.46 -18.45
N ALA A 360 2.97 3.45 -19.38
CA ALA A 360 3.11 2.41 -20.41
C ALA A 360 4.59 2.16 -20.68
N ASP A 361 4.98 0.91 -20.93
CA ASP A 361 6.38 0.59 -21.19
C ASP A 361 6.91 1.29 -22.44
N ILE A 362 8.15 1.77 -22.33
CA ILE A 362 8.99 2.21 -23.45
C ILE A 362 9.82 1.01 -23.88
N GLU A 363 10.65 0.49 -22.96
CA GLU A 363 11.55 -0.63 -23.21
C GLU A 363 12.08 -1.28 -21.94
N THR A 364 12.63 -2.48 -22.07
CA THR A 364 13.53 -3.05 -21.07
C THR A 364 14.92 -2.47 -21.32
N SER A 365 15.33 -1.52 -20.47
CA SER A 365 16.59 -0.80 -20.61
C SER A 365 17.80 -1.71 -20.40
N VAL A 366 17.70 -2.59 -19.37
CA VAL A 366 18.76 -3.55 -19.00
C VAL A 366 18.10 -4.84 -18.52
N LEU A 367 18.56 -5.98 -19.01
CA LEU A 367 18.16 -7.31 -18.57
C LEU A 367 19.37 -8.13 -18.20
N SER A 368 19.44 -8.62 -16.97
CA SER A 368 20.46 -9.58 -16.57
C SER A 368 20.05 -11.01 -16.89
N SER A 369 20.99 -11.81 -17.39
CA SER A 369 20.81 -13.25 -17.63
C SER A 369 20.98 -14.10 -16.37
N ASN A 370 21.37 -13.49 -15.24
CA ASN A 370 21.54 -14.18 -13.97
C ASN A 370 20.72 -13.53 -12.85
N ARG A 371 20.56 -14.24 -11.74
CA ARG A 371 19.76 -13.83 -10.60
C ARG A 371 20.48 -12.96 -9.58
N TRP A 372 21.78 -12.75 -9.69
CA TRP A 372 22.55 -11.97 -8.75
C TRP A 372 22.29 -10.46 -8.84
N PHE A 373 21.81 -9.97 -9.97
CA PHE A 373 21.47 -8.56 -10.12
C PHE A 373 20.15 -8.21 -9.40
N ARG A 374 20.28 -7.34 -8.38
CA ARG A 374 19.17 -6.89 -7.50
C ARG A 374 19.16 -5.37 -7.38
N PRO A 375 18.65 -4.63 -8.37
CA PRO A 375 18.57 -3.18 -8.30
C PRO A 375 17.55 -2.76 -7.23
N VAL A 376 18.02 -2.22 -6.10
CA VAL A 376 17.21 -1.87 -4.92
C VAL A 376 17.03 -0.36 -4.72
N ASP A 377 17.91 0.46 -5.27
CA ASP A 377 17.78 1.93 -5.30
C ASP A 377 18.43 2.49 -6.55
N MET A 378 18.02 3.69 -6.95
CA MET A 378 18.60 4.41 -8.07
C MET A 378 18.48 5.93 -7.89
N LYS A 379 19.50 6.68 -8.37
CA LYS A 379 19.56 8.14 -8.31
C LYS A 379 20.12 8.74 -9.58
N THR A 380 19.59 9.90 -9.96
CA THR A 380 20.22 10.73 -10.99
C THR A 380 21.49 11.36 -10.40
N GLY A 381 22.64 11.14 -11.07
CA GLY A 381 23.91 11.71 -10.67
C GLY A 381 24.12 13.16 -11.13
N PRO A 382 25.22 13.79 -10.70
CA PRO A 382 25.62 15.12 -11.14
C PRO A 382 25.77 15.24 -12.67
N ASP A 383 26.17 14.16 -13.34
CA ASP A 383 26.33 14.04 -14.79
C ASP A 383 25.02 13.72 -15.53
N GLY A 384 23.91 13.61 -14.82
CA GLY A 384 22.62 13.24 -15.38
C GLY A 384 22.45 11.74 -15.69
N ALA A 385 23.50 10.92 -15.54
CA ALA A 385 23.37 9.47 -15.63
C ALA A 385 22.57 8.90 -14.44
N ILE A 386 22.05 7.69 -14.59
CA ILE A 386 21.35 6.98 -13.51
C ILE A 386 22.32 6.00 -12.84
N TYR A 387 22.46 6.12 -11.52
CA TYR A 387 23.26 5.22 -10.70
C TYR A 387 22.37 4.24 -9.94
N PHE A 388 22.70 2.95 -10.00
CA PHE A 388 21.90 1.86 -9.44
C PHE A 388 22.67 1.18 -8.31
N ALA A 389 22.04 1.06 -7.15
CA ALA A 389 22.49 0.18 -6.08
C ALA A 389 22.08 -1.26 -6.41
N ASP A 390 23.06 -2.12 -6.66
CA ASP A 390 22.87 -3.55 -6.87
C ASP A 390 23.19 -4.29 -5.56
N TRP A 391 22.15 -4.81 -4.89
CA TRP A 391 22.30 -5.63 -3.70
C TRP A 391 23.13 -6.89 -3.95
N CYS A 392 23.13 -7.42 -5.15
CA CYS A 392 23.94 -8.54 -5.62
C CYS A 392 23.77 -9.81 -4.76
N ASP A 393 22.64 -10.50 -4.88
CA ASP A 393 22.35 -11.76 -4.18
C ASP A 393 21.48 -12.69 -5.04
N SER A 394 21.75 -13.98 -5.04
CA SER A 394 20.91 -14.97 -5.71
C SER A 394 19.64 -15.30 -4.93
N ARG A 395 19.64 -15.07 -3.61
CA ARG A 395 18.48 -15.27 -2.74
C ARG A 395 17.40 -14.22 -3.03
N LEU A 396 16.14 -14.69 -3.08
CA LEU A 396 14.99 -13.85 -3.40
C LEU A 396 14.07 -13.58 -2.20
N SER A 397 13.92 -14.55 -1.30
CA SER A 397 12.87 -14.52 -0.30
C SER A 397 13.43 -14.37 1.12
N HIS A 398 12.78 -13.48 1.89
CA HIS A 398 13.04 -13.31 3.32
C HIS A 398 12.13 -14.18 4.21
N LEU A 399 11.23 -14.97 3.61
CA LEU A 399 10.29 -15.82 4.35
C LEU A 399 10.97 -17.02 5.06
N ASP A 400 12.13 -17.45 4.59
CA ASP A 400 12.95 -18.43 5.31
C ASP A 400 13.75 -17.69 6.39
N PRO A 401 13.62 -18.06 7.67
CA PRO A 401 14.29 -17.38 8.78
C PRO A 401 15.81 -17.61 8.82
N ARG A 402 16.35 -18.56 8.09
CA ARG A 402 17.80 -18.85 8.08
C ARG A 402 18.55 -17.73 7.37
N ASP A 403 19.68 -17.29 7.95
CA ASP A 403 20.53 -16.26 7.36
C ASP A 403 21.53 -16.89 6.39
N THR A 404 21.17 -16.91 5.11
CA THR A 404 22.04 -17.39 4.02
C THR A 404 22.28 -16.29 2.97
N TRP A 405 22.09 -15.02 3.36
CA TRP A 405 22.34 -13.88 2.50
C TRP A 405 23.83 -13.65 2.24
N ASP A 406 24.17 -13.29 1.01
CA ASP A 406 25.53 -12.84 0.69
C ASP A 406 25.79 -11.49 1.34
N LYS A 407 26.93 -11.31 2.00
CA LYS A 407 27.34 -10.06 2.67
C LYS A 407 28.67 -9.51 2.15
N GLU A 408 29.24 -10.18 1.15
CA GLU A 408 30.56 -9.86 0.62
C GLU A 408 30.52 -9.21 -0.76
N SER A 409 29.35 -9.21 -1.43
CA SER A 409 29.16 -8.59 -2.73
C SER A 409 28.29 -7.34 -2.65
N GLY A 410 28.36 -6.55 -3.71
CA GLY A 410 27.56 -5.34 -3.89
C GLY A 410 28.19 -4.42 -4.91
N ARG A 411 27.39 -3.80 -5.76
CA ARG A 411 27.90 -2.99 -6.87
C ARG A 411 27.06 -1.75 -7.07
N ILE A 412 27.68 -0.76 -7.70
CA ILE A 412 26.97 0.40 -8.22
C ILE A 412 27.20 0.40 -9.72
N TYR A 413 26.10 0.36 -10.48
CA TYR A 413 26.12 0.49 -11.93
C TYR A 413 25.68 1.90 -12.35
N ARG A 414 26.08 2.30 -13.56
CA ARG A 414 25.70 3.57 -14.18
C ARG A 414 25.09 3.31 -15.56
N LEU A 415 23.94 3.97 -15.84
CA LEU A 415 23.25 3.97 -17.13
C LEU A 415 23.27 5.37 -17.72
N SER A 416 23.67 5.48 -18.99
CA SER A 416 23.63 6.71 -19.78
C SER A 416 23.33 6.40 -21.25
N ALA A 417 22.99 7.40 -22.06
CA ALA A 417 22.93 7.21 -23.52
C ALA A 417 24.37 7.04 -24.09
N THR A 418 24.48 6.24 -25.14
CA THR A 418 25.72 6.12 -25.89
C THR A 418 26.12 7.50 -26.46
N GLY A 419 27.37 7.94 -26.17
CA GLY A 419 27.87 9.25 -26.59
C GLY A 419 27.53 10.40 -25.64
N ALA A 420 26.71 10.18 -24.59
CA ALA A 420 26.53 11.17 -23.55
C ALA A 420 27.86 11.46 -22.84
N LYS A 421 28.12 12.74 -22.56
CA LYS A 421 29.23 13.16 -21.73
C LYS A 421 28.85 12.83 -20.29
N VAL A 422 29.55 11.89 -19.68
CA VAL A 422 29.35 11.49 -18.26
C VAL A 422 30.55 11.88 -17.42
N GLY A 423 30.34 11.98 -16.11
CA GLY A 423 31.33 12.50 -15.19
C GLY A 423 31.16 14.01 -14.97
N TRP A 424 31.82 14.55 -13.97
CA TRP A 424 31.72 15.95 -13.55
C TRP A 424 33.03 16.47 -12.98
N ASP A 425 33.27 17.77 -13.15
CA ASP A 425 34.37 18.45 -12.52
C ASP A 425 34.13 18.61 -11.01
N LYS A 426 35.22 18.77 -10.26
CA LYS A 426 35.16 19.01 -8.81
C LYS A 426 34.29 20.24 -8.51
N MET A 427 33.28 20.06 -7.68
CA MET A 427 32.30 21.09 -7.32
C MET A 427 32.08 21.19 -5.81
N ASP A 428 31.57 22.31 -5.35
CA ASP A 428 31.06 22.49 -3.99
C ASP A 428 30.02 23.63 -4.00
N PHE A 429 28.76 23.28 -4.01
CA PHE A 429 27.64 24.25 -4.10
C PHE A 429 27.56 25.15 -2.87
N THR A 430 28.11 24.74 -1.74
CA THR A 430 28.16 25.60 -0.56
C THR A 430 29.13 26.77 -0.67
N LYS A 431 29.99 26.79 -1.70
CA LYS A 431 30.91 27.91 -2.00
C LYS A 431 30.36 28.88 -3.05
N LEU A 432 29.27 28.49 -3.73
CA LEU A 432 28.65 29.32 -4.74
C LEU A 432 27.94 30.54 -4.10
N SER A 433 27.95 31.67 -4.79
CA SER A 433 27.17 32.82 -4.42
C SER A 433 25.65 32.59 -4.55
N GLY A 434 24.82 33.42 -3.96
CA GLY A 434 23.37 33.35 -4.11
C GLY A 434 22.92 33.41 -5.58
N ASP A 435 23.54 34.28 -6.38
CA ASP A 435 23.25 34.43 -7.81
C ASP A 435 23.59 33.17 -8.62
N GLU A 436 24.69 32.52 -8.29
CA GLU A 436 25.09 31.26 -8.92
C GLU A 436 24.11 30.13 -8.58
N LEU A 437 23.67 30.02 -7.32
CA LEU A 437 22.66 29.08 -6.90
C LEU A 437 21.32 29.32 -7.60
N ILE A 438 20.89 30.59 -7.74
CA ILE A 438 19.66 30.96 -8.48
C ILE A 438 19.75 30.52 -9.94
N LYS A 439 20.91 30.69 -10.60
CA LYS A 439 21.11 30.23 -11.98
C LYS A 439 20.97 28.69 -12.09
N LEU A 440 21.45 27.94 -11.08
CA LEU A 440 21.35 26.49 -11.05
C LEU A 440 19.92 25.98 -10.87
N LEU A 441 18.98 26.80 -10.38
CA LEU A 441 17.55 26.45 -10.35
C LEU A 441 16.93 26.29 -11.77
N ALA A 442 17.60 26.82 -12.81
CA ALA A 442 17.20 26.61 -14.21
C ALA A 442 17.95 25.46 -14.91
N HIS A 443 18.79 24.70 -14.19
CA HIS A 443 19.61 23.66 -14.79
C HIS A 443 18.75 22.48 -15.32
N PRO A 444 19.03 21.90 -16.51
CA PRO A 444 18.24 20.80 -17.06
C PRO A 444 18.26 19.56 -16.16
N ASN A 445 19.42 19.21 -15.58
CA ASN A 445 19.51 18.09 -14.64
C ASN A 445 18.90 18.47 -13.28
N LYS A 446 17.89 17.73 -12.82
CA LYS A 446 17.18 17.97 -11.55
C LYS A 446 18.09 17.86 -10.33
N TRP A 447 19.16 17.07 -10.38
CA TRP A 447 20.08 17.00 -9.25
C TRP A 447 20.69 18.37 -8.94
N HIS A 448 21.07 19.15 -9.96
CA HIS A 448 21.61 20.50 -9.78
C HIS A 448 20.55 21.45 -9.20
N ARG A 449 19.29 21.40 -9.70
CA ARG A 449 18.20 22.24 -9.19
C ARG A 449 17.91 21.93 -7.73
N GLN A 450 17.71 20.66 -7.40
CA GLN A 450 17.39 20.22 -6.04
C GLN A 450 18.53 20.49 -5.06
N THR A 451 19.79 20.30 -5.48
CA THR A 451 20.96 20.61 -4.66
C THR A 451 21.09 22.10 -4.40
N ALA A 452 20.89 22.95 -5.42
CA ALA A 452 20.89 24.41 -5.25
C ALA A 452 19.79 24.88 -4.31
N LEU A 453 18.57 24.36 -4.47
CA LEU A 453 17.44 24.65 -3.59
C LEU A 453 17.72 24.23 -2.14
N ARG A 454 18.29 23.04 -1.92
CA ARG A 454 18.70 22.57 -0.59
C ARG A 454 19.73 23.48 0.06
N VAL A 455 20.74 23.93 -0.69
CA VAL A 455 21.75 24.87 -0.17
C VAL A 455 21.13 26.23 0.15
N LEU A 456 20.14 26.69 -0.63
CA LEU A 456 19.37 27.91 -0.30
C LEU A 456 18.57 27.72 0.99
N TRP A 457 17.94 26.56 1.20
CA TRP A 457 17.28 26.20 2.46
C TRP A 457 18.25 26.20 3.65
N ASP A 458 19.47 25.69 3.47
CA ASP A 458 20.49 25.61 4.54
C ASP A 458 21.00 27.00 4.94
N ARG A 459 21.09 27.94 3.98
CA ARG A 459 21.52 29.32 4.20
C ARG A 459 20.39 30.23 4.72
N GLY A 460 19.19 30.09 4.20
CA GLY A 460 18.04 30.94 4.55
C GLY A 460 18.28 32.43 4.26
N ASP A 461 19.01 32.76 3.18
CA ASP A 461 19.47 34.11 2.90
C ASP A 461 18.32 35.03 2.44
N LYS A 462 17.83 35.86 3.35
CA LYS A 462 16.74 36.82 3.10
C LYS A 462 17.09 37.91 2.08
N ALA A 463 18.37 38.19 1.85
CA ALA A 463 18.77 39.20 0.87
C ALA A 463 18.41 38.80 -0.57
N LEU A 464 18.26 37.51 -0.84
CA LEU A 464 17.87 36.99 -2.16
C LEU A 464 16.35 37.07 -2.43
N VAL A 465 15.52 37.32 -1.41
CA VAL A 465 14.05 37.30 -1.53
C VAL A 465 13.50 38.23 -2.59
N PRO A 466 13.93 39.50 -2.71
CA PRO A 466 13.40 40.41 -3.73
C PRO A 466 13.67 39.91 -5.16
N GLN A 467 14.89 39.46 -5.42
CA GLN A 467 15.28 38.87 -6.73
C GLN A 467 14.51 37.59 -7.03
N LEU A 468 14.35 36.72 -6.06
CA LEU A 468 13.59 35.47 -6.21
C LEU A 468 12.10 35.74 -6.46
N LYS A 469 11.46 36.68 -5.71
CA LYS A 469 10.08 37.10 -5.96
C LYS A 469 9.89 37.62 -7.39
N GLN A 470 10.87 38.38 -7.89
CA GLN A 470 10.82 38.86 -9.28
C GLN A 470 10.97 37.68 -10.27
N ALA A 471 11.89 36.74 -10.01
CA ALA A 471 12.13 35.59 -10.85
C ALA A 471 10.87 34.70 -11.02
N VAL A 472 10.04 34.57 -9.99
CA VAL A 472 8.74 33.91 -10.08
C VAL A 472 7.84 34.50 -11.15
N TRP A 473 7.84 35.84 -11.30
CA TRP A 473 6.99 36.55 -12.27
C TRP A 473 7.60 36.72 -13.65
N THR A 474 8.93 36.64 -13.78
CA THR A 474 9.62 36.80 -15.06
C THR A 474 9.91 35.45 -15.73
N GLY A 475 10.01 34.38 -14.96
CA GLY A 475 10.43 33.05 -15.44
C GLY A 475 11.87 33.02 -15.99
N ASP A 476 12.70 34.01 -15.65
CA ASP A 476 14.03 34.24 -16.23
C ASP A 476 15.05 34.64 -15.15
N ALA A 477 16.07 33.80 -14.98
CA ALA A 477 17.16 34.03 -14.02
C ALA A 477 18.03 35.24 -14.34
N SER A 478 18.04 35.71 -15.59
CA SER A 478 18.94 36.78 -16.06
C SER A 478 18.38 38.22 -15.95
N LYS A 479 17.06 38.36 -15.77
CA LYS A 479 16.40 39.67 -15.70
C LYS A 479 16.61 40.33 -14.33
N LYS A 480 17.40 41.39 -14.29
CA LYS A 480 17.56 42.24 -13.12
C LYS A 480 16.34 43.13 -12.90
N VAL A 481 16.07 43.46 -11.63
CA VAL A 481 14.97 44.30 -11.17
C VAL A 481 14.95 45.65 -11.93
N VAL A 482 13.94 45.86 -12.78
CA VAL A 482 13.48 47.22 -13.12
C VAL A 482 12.33 47.51 -12.18
N SER A 483 12.43 48.57 -11.37
CA SER A 483 11.38 48.94 -10.42
C SER A 483 10.04 49.11 -11.14
N ALA A 484 9.17 48.14 -11.00
CA ALA A 484 7.80 48.23 -11.50
C ALA A 484 7.03 49.18 -10.58
N LYS A 485 6.54 50.29 -11.11
CA LYS A 485 5.48 51.05 -10.47
C LYS A 485 4.32 50.10 -10.18
N SER A 486 3.88 50.05 -8.94
CA SER A 486 2.77 49.27 -8.46
C SER A 486 1.49 49.65 -9.24
N ASP A 487 1.12 48.81 -10.21
CA ASP A 487 -0.27 48.80 -10.65
C ASP A 487 -1.10 48.27 -9.50
N GLY A 488 -2.15 48.99 -9.12
CA GLY A 488 -3.01 48.69 -7.97
C GLY A 488 -3.64 47.28 -8.01
N PRO A 489 -4.35 46.84 -6.95
CA PRO A 489 -4.90 45.49 -6.83
C PRO A 489 -5.80 45.15 -8.02
N ARG A 490 -5.42 44.09 -8.76
CA ARG A 490 -6.20 43.57 -9.88
C ARG A 490 -7.44 42.79 -9.36
N PRO A 491 -8.55 42.82 -10.09
CA PRO A 491 -9.74 42.07 -9.68
C PRO A 491 -9.48 40.58 -9.64
N PRO A 492 -10.07 39.87 -8.67
CA PRO A 492 -9.96 38.40 -8.60
C PRO A 492 -10.49 37.77 -9.89
N GLY A 493 -9.73 36.83 -10.47
CA GLY A 493 -10.11 36.10 -11.67
C GLY A 493 -9.48 36.51 -12.99
N ALA A 494 -8.67 37.58 -13.04
CA ALA A 494 -7.96 37.98 -14.27
C ALA A 494 -6.67 37.15 -14.43
N LEU A 495 -6.72 36.05 -15.19
CA LEU A 495 -5.56 35.24 -15.59
C LEU A 495 -4.68 36.07 -16.56
N LEU A 496 -3.40 36.21 -16.24
CA LEU A 496 -2.44 36.87 -17.14
C LEU A 496 -2.18 35.94 -18.35
N LYS A 497 -2.50 36.41 -19.55
CA LYS A 497 -2.13 35.75 -20.81
C LYS A 497 -0.67 36.05 -21.13
N THR A 498 0.26 35.34 -20.52
CA THR A 498 1.65 35.30 -20.96
C THR A 498 1.99 33.84 -21.24
N PRO A 499 2.12 33.47 -22.54
CA PRO A 499 2.29 32.04 -22.92
C PRO A 499 3.52 31.34 -22.30
N ASP A 500 4.58 32.13 -22.02
CA ASP A 500 5.86 31.58 -21.58
C ASP A 500 5.94 31.15 -20.08
N LEU A 501 5.03 31.61 -19.22
CA LEU A 501 5.07 31.31 -17.79
C LEU A 501 4.29 30.06 -17.41
N THR A 502 3.33 29.62 -18.23
CA THR A 502 2.44 28.47 -17.89
C THR A 502 3.19 27.15 -17.77
N THR A 503 4.28 26.99 -18.50
CA THR A 503 5.13 25.79 -18.53
C THR A 503 6.55 26.03 -18.03
N ASN A 504 6.84 27.20 -17.49
CA ASN A 504 8.20 27.57 -17.08
C ASN A 504 8.57 26.96 -15.73
N HIS A 505 9.42 25.93 -15.72
CA HIS A 505 9.93 25.28 -14.51
C HIS A 505 10.68 26.23 -13.57
N PHE A 506 11.42 27.18 -14.12
CA PHE A 506 12.21 28.11 -13.32
C PHE A 506 11.34 28.99 -12.42
N ALA A 507 10.15 29.40 -12.88
CA ALA A 507 9.22 30.18 -12.04
C ALA A 507 8.82 29.42 -10.76
N LEU A 508 8.61 28.13 -10.88
CA LEU A 508 8.28 27.25 -9.74
C LEU A 508 9.49 27.01 -8.84
N GLU A 509 10.65 26.73 -9.39
CA GLU A 509 11.90 26.58 -8.62
C GLU A 509 12.24 27.87 -7.85
N ALA A 510 12.06 29.05 -8.48
CA ALA A 510 12.22 30.33 -7.82
C ALA A 510 11.19 30.55 -6.69
N PHE A 511 9.94 30.08 -6.87
CA PHE A 511 8.91 30.11 -5.84
C PHE A 511 9.31 29.29 -4.60
N TRP A 512 9.83 28.09 -4.79
CA TRP A 512 10.35 27.27 -3.69
C TRP A 512 11.55 27.93 -3.01
N ALA A 513 12.42 28.58 -3.80
CA ALA A 513 13.56 29.32 -3.26
C ALA A 513 13.11 30.57 -2.46
N VAL A 514 12.02 31.26 -2.85
CA VAL A 514 11.42 32.32 -2.02
C VAL A 514 11.02 31.75 -0.65
N ASN A 515 10.37 30.59 -0.64
CA ASN A 515 9.99 29.92 0.61
C ASN A 515 11.22 29.51 1.43
N ALA A 516 12.24 28.96 0.78
CA ALA A 516 13.52 28.56 1.38
C ALA A 516 14.23 29.72 2.09
N CYS A 517 14.20 30.91 1.49
CA CYS A 517 14.80 32.11 2.05
C CYS A 517 13.88 32.88 3.02
N GLY A 518 12.71 32.32 3.40
CA GLY A 518 11.75 32.91 4.34
C GLY A 518 10.93 34.06 3.77
N GLY A 519 10.79 34.12 2.45
CA GLY A 519 10.06 35.17 1.73
C GLY A 519 8.59 34.87 1.43
N PHE A 520 8.06 33.70 1.79
CA PHE A 520 6.66 33.33 1.58
C PHE A 520 5.78 33.97 2.67
N ASP A 521 5.53 35.27 2.52
CA ASP A 521 4.64 36.05 3.39
C ASP A 521 3.19 36.06 2.88
N ASP A 522 2.27 36.63 3.66
CA ASP A 522 0.84 36.64 3.33
C ASP A 522 0.51 37.45 2.06
N ALA A 523 1.21 38.55 1.82
CA ALA A 523 1.03 39.37 0.62
C ALA A 523 1.47 38.62 -0.64
N PHE A 524 2.62 37.93 -0.58
CA PHE A 524 3.12 37.12 -1.68
C PHE A 524 2.21 35.89 -1.94
N ALA A 525 1.70 35.26 -0.91
CA ALA A 525 0.74 34.17 -1.05
C ALA A 525 -0.54 34.62 -1.78
N LEU A 526 -1.11 35.77 -1.43
CA LEU A 526 -2.28 36.34 -2.11
C LEU A 526 -2.01 36.68 -3.59
N GLN A 527 -0.80 37.12 -3.93
CA GLN A 527 -0.40 37.37 -5.31
C GLN A 527 -0.28 36.07 -6.11
N THR A 528 0.41 35.05 -5.55
CA THR A 528 0.73 33.79 -6.23
C THR A 528 -0.46 32.87 -6.39
N LEU A 529 -1.56 33.04 -5.65
CA LEU A 529 -2.85 32.39 -5.94
C LEU A 529 -3.41 32.72 -7.32
N ASN A 530 -3.00 33.84 -7.92
CA ASN A 530 -3.40 34.29 -9.26
C ASN A 530 -2.29 34.12 -10.29
N HIS A 531 -1.24 33.37 -10.00
CA HIS A 531 -0.11 33.19 -10.91
C HIS A 531 -0.54 32.39 -12.16
N PRO A 532 -0.06 32.73 -13.39
CA PRO A 532 -0.40 32.02 -14.61
C PRO A 532 0.06 30.55 -14.61
N ASN A 533 1.18 30.23 -13.97
CA ASN A 533 1.64 28.86 -13.81
C ASN A 533 0.79 28.12 -12.77
N GLU A 534 0.13 27.08 -13.20
CA GLU A 534 -0.76 26.24 -12.36
C GLU A 534 -0.05 25.64 -11.15
N MET A 535 1.23 25.27 -11.30
CA MET A 535 1.98 24.66 -10.21
C MET A 535 2.44 25.68 -9.16
N VAL A 536 2.61 26.94 -9.52
CA VAL A 536 2.81 28.01 -8.53
C VAL A 536 1.53 28.22 -7.70
N ARG A 537 0.34 28.17 -8.33
CA ARG A 537 -0.94 28.21 -7.60
C ARG A 537 -1.12 26.98 -6.71
N TYR A 538 -0.84 25.79 -7.26
CA TYR A 538 -0.86 24.53 -6.52
C TYR A 538 -0.02 24.60 -5.24
N TRP A 539 1.24 25.02 -5.37
CA TRP A 539 2.17 25.10 -4.24
C TRP A 539 1.84 26.24 -3.27
N THR A 540 1.28 27.35 -3.75
CA THR A 540 0.75 28.41 -2.88
C THR A 540 -0.35 27.86 -1.97
N ILE A 541 -1.31 27.12 -2.53
CA ILE A 541 -2.41 26.47 -1.81
C ILE A 541 -1.87 25.46 -0.80
N ARG A 542 -0.88 24.66 -1.21
CA ARG A 542 -0.25 23.65 -0.35
C ARG A 542 0.44 24.28 0.85
N LEU A 543 1.27 25.29 0.63
CA LEU A 543 1.98 25.99 1.71
C LEU A 543 1.01 26.74 2.66
N LEU A 544 -0.09 27.30 2.15
CA LEU A 544 -1.14 27.86 3.00
C LEU A 544 -1.83 26.79 3.84
N GLY A 545 -2.15 25.63 3.25
CA GLY A 545 -2.71 24.48 3.98
C GLY A 545 -1.77 23.95 5.06
N ASP A 546 -0.46 23.92 4.81
CA ASP A 546 0.55 23.47 5.76
C ASP A 546 0.64 24.39 7.00
N ARG A 547 0.26 25.65 6.90
CA ARG A 547 0.12 26.54 8.06
C ARG A 547 -1.05 26.18 8.99
N LYS A 548 -1.99 25.32 8.55
CA LYS A 548 -3.20 24.88 9.28
C LYS A 548 -4.15 26.02 9.71
N ARG A 549 -3.92 27.21 9.22
CA ARG A 549 -4.72 28.43 9.46
C ARG A 549 -4.58 29.39 8.30
N VAL A 550 -5.60 30.18 8.07
CA VAL A 550 -5.63 31.23 7.05
C VAL A 550 -6.16 32.54 7.63
N THR A 551 -5.71 33.67 7.10
CA THR A 551 -6.30 34.98 7.39
C THR A 551 -7.64 35.11 6.65
N PRO A 552 -8.54 36.05 7.06
CA PRO A 552 -9.77 36.29 6.33
C PRO A 552 -9.56 36.66 4.84
N ALA A 553 -8.49 37.38 4.51
CA ALA A 553 -8.16 37.70 3.13
C ALA A 553 -7.73 36.45 2.33
N GLN A 554 -6.93 35.57 2.93
CA GLN A 554 -6.53 34.29 2.32
C GLN A 554 -7.72 33.35 2.15
N GLN A 555 -8.62 33.26 3.15
CA GLN A 555 -9.83 32.48 3.08
C GLN A 555 -10.73 32.97 1.92
N ALA A 556 -10.93 34.28 1.78
CA ALA A 556 -11.67 34.85 0.68
C ALA A 556 -11.02 34.59 -0.70
N ALA A 557 -9.68 34.66 -0.78
CA ALA A 557 -8.94 34.34 -2.00
C ALA A 557 -9.04 32.86 -2.37
N LEU A 558 -8.89 31.94 -1.39
CA LEU A 558 -9.06 30.49 -1.62
C LEU A 558 -10.50 30.15 -2.04
N LEU A 559 -11.51 30.85 -1.49
CA LEU A 559 -12.91 30.69 -1.89
C LEU A 559 -13.12 31.14 -3.34
N ALA A 560 -12.51 32.26 -3.74
CA ALA A 560 -12.54 32.72 -5.13
C ALA A 560 -11.84 31.72 -6.06
N THR A 561 -10.69 31.22 -5.66
CA THR A 561 -9.97 30.14 -6.39
C THR A 561 -10.85 28.89 -6.53
N ALA A 562 -11.53 28.45 -5.46
CA ALA A 562 -12.43 27.29 -5.51
C ALA A 562 -13.53 27.43 -6.56
N LYS A 563 -14.02 28.64 -6.81
CA LYS A 563 -15.07 28.93 -7.81
C LYS A 563 -14.57 28.93 -9.25
N SER A 564 -13.32 29.30 -9.50
CA SER A 564 -12.85 29.67 -10.84
C SER A 564 -11.61 28.93 -11.32
N GLU A 565 -10.98 28.09 -10.50
CA GLU A 565 -9.77 27.36 -10.88
C GLU A 565 -10.07 26.34 -12.00
N PRO A 566 -9.45 26.49 -13.20
CA PRO A 566 -9.74 25.62 -14.32
C PRO A 566 -9.04 24.25 -14.24
N VAL A 567 -7.95 24.14 -13.45
CA VAL A 567 -7.10 22.94 -13.45
C VAL A 567 -7.51 21.98 -12.33
N ALA A 568 -7.93 20.77 -12.69
CA ALA A 568 -8.37 19.76 -11.74
C ALA A 568 -7.31 19.39 -10.68
N GLU A 569 -6.02 19.38 -11.04
CA GLU A 569 -4.94 19.08 -10.09
C GLU A 569 -4.80 20.18 -9.04
N VAL A 570 -5.00 21.45 -9.40
CA VAL A 570 -5.00 22.56 -8.44
C VAL A 570 -6.23 22.49 -7.53
N ARG A 571 -7.41 22.12 -8.08
CA ARG A 571 -8.61 21.84 -7.27
C ARG A 571 -8.41 20.67 -6.33
N ALA A 572 -7.72 19.61 -6.78
CA ALA A 572 -7.36 18.46 -5.94
C ALA A 572 -6.46 18.87 -4.77
N GLN A 573 -5.45 19.72 -5.01
CA GLN A 573 -4.61 20.25 -3.92
C GLN A 573 -5.41 21.15 -2.98
N LEU A 574 -6.34 21.95 -3.48
CA LEU A 574 -7.19 22.77 -2.62
C LEU A 574 -8.09 21.90 -1.76
N ALA A 575 -8.71 20.86 -2.32
CA ALA A 575 -9.48 19.86 -1.58
C ALA A 575 -8.65 19.15 -0.50
N SER A 576 -7.38 18.83 -0.80
CA SER A 576 -6.42 18.28 0.17
C SER A 576 -6.10 19.30 1.28
N SER A 577 -5.81 20.55 0.92
CA SER A 577 -5.39 21.59 1.87
C SER A 577 -6.50 22.01 2.84
N VAL A 578 -7.77 22.03 2.42
CA VAL A 578 -8.89 22.39 3.30
C VAL A 578 -9.16 21.35 4.39
N THR A 579 -8.73 20.07 4.21
CA THR A 579 -8.76 19.08 5.30
C THR A 579 -7.98 19.54 6.54
N ARG A 580 -6.96 20.34 6.34
CA ARG A 580 -6.05 20.84 7.37
C ARG A 580 -6.52 22.12 8.06
N LEU A 581 -7.52 22.81 7.48
CA LEU A 581 -8.06 24.09 7.99
C LEU A 581 -9.20 23.85 8.99
N PRO A 582 -9.50 24.79 9.89
CA PRO A 582 -10.70 24.76 10.72
C PRO A 582 -11.98 24.72 9.87
N GLY A 583 -13.05 24.07 10.39
CA GLY A 583 -14.29 23.87 9.66
C GLY A 583 -14.94 25.15 9.11
N LYS A 584 -14.89 26.25 9.87
CA LYS A 584 -15.41 27.56 9.45
C LYS A 584 -14.73 28.12 8.18
N ASP A 585 -13.45 27.79 7.99
CA ASP A 585 -12.66 28.25 6.83
C ASP A 585 -12.73 27.22 5.70
N ALA A 586 -12.80 25.93 6.02
CA ALA A 586 -12.77 24.80 5.10
C ALA A 586 -14.10 24.57 4.38
N LEU A 587 -15.23 24.52 5.11
CA LEU A 587 -16.52 24.09 4.55
C LEU A 587 -17.06 25.01 3.44
N PRO A 588 -16.93 26.36 3.51
CA PRO A 588 -17.32 27.24 2.39
C PRO A 588 -16.53 26.94 1.12
N ILE A 589 -15.21 26.72 1.22
CA ILE A 589 -14.35 26.38 0.09
C ILE A 589 -14.72 25.02 -0.48
N THR A 590 -14.92 24.03 0.40
CA THR A 590 -15.34 22.66 0.01
C THR A 590 -16.66 22.67 -0.72
N ARG A 591 -17.63 23.50 -0.27
CA ARG A 591 -18.93 23.64 -0.93
C ARG A 591 -18.80 24.10 -2.38
N GLU A 592 -17.97 25.12 -2.62
CA GLU A 592 -17.77 25.61 -3.99
C GLU A 592 -17.07 24.57 -4.88
N LEU A 593 -16.07 23.86 -4.36
CA LEU A 593 -15.42 22.79 -5.11
C LEU A 593 -16.39 21.64 -5.46
N LEU A 594 -17.35 21.34 -4.61
CA LEU A 594 -18.38 20.31 -4.86
C LEU A 594 -19.36 20.68 -5.99
N LEU A 595 -19.38 21.93 -6.46
CA LEU A 595 -20.20 22.39 -7.58
C LEU A 595 -19.54 22.15 -8.95
N HIS A 596 -18.26 21.75 -9.02
CA HIS A 596 -17.56 21.43 -10.26
C HIS A 596 -17.98 20.07 -10.83
N ALA A 597 -19.02 20.06 -11.65
CA ALA A 597 -19.60 18.84 -12.22
C ALA A 597 -18.59 18.05 -13.10
N GLU A 598 -17.66 18.75 -13.72
CA GLU A 598 -16.59 18.17 -14.56
C GLU A 598 -15.65 17.23 -13.78
N ASP A 599 -15.55 17.39 -12.46
CA ASP A 599 -14.67 16.57 -11.63
C ASP A 599 -15.27 15.22 -11.19
N VAL A 600 -16.52 14.92 -11.57
CA VAL A 600 -17.20 13.65 -11.19
C VAL A 600 -16.43 12.40 -11.62
N SER A 601 -15.67 12.48 -12.70
CA SER A 601 -14.82 11.39 -13.23
C SER A 601 -13.34 11.55 -12.93
N ASP A 602 -12.95 12.59 -12.21
CA ASP A 602 -11.56 12.82 -11.82
C ASP A 602 -11.06 11.74 -10.86
N LYS A 603 -9.79 11.38 -10.94
CA LYS A 603 -9.20 10.30 -10.14
C LYS A 603 -9.06 10.64 -8.66
N HIS A 604 -8.81 11.91 -8.32
CA HIS A 604 -8.52 12.32 -6.94
C HIS A 604 -9.57 13.25 -6.35
N VAL A 605 -10.05 14.24 -7.10
CA VAL A 605 -10.93 15.31 -6.59
C VAL A 605 -12.13 14.80 -5.80
N PRO A 606 -12.91 13.80 -6.28
CA PRO A 606 -14.13 13.38 -5.57
C PRO A 606 -13.89 12.85 -4.15
N LEU A 607 -12.87 12.01 -3.97
CA LEU A 607 -12.56 11.46 -2.64
C LEU A 607 -11.80 12.44 -1.76
N LEU A 608 -10.96 13.33 -2.31
CA LEU A 608 -10.35 14.40 -1.53
C LEU A 608 -11.41 15.33 -0.96
N LEU A 609 -12.46 15.66 -1.73
CA LEU A 609 -13.61 16.43 -1.25
C LEU A 609 -14.42 15.69 -0.19
N TRP A 610 -14.62 14.39 -0.38
CA TRP A 610 -15.25 13.56 0.66
C TRP A 610 -14.43 13.61 1.96
N TRP A 611 -13.11 13.41 1.89
CA TRP A 611 -12.25 13.45 3.08
C TRP A 611 -12.18 14.85 3.71
N ALA A 612 -12.33 15.92 2.91
CA ALA A 612 -12.47 17.28 3.43
C ALA A 612 -13.74 17.41 4.29
N VAL A 613 -14.90 16.92 3.83
CA VAL A 613 -16.15 16.88 4.60
C VAL A 613 -16.02 15.96 5.80
N GLU A 614 -15.52 14.73 5.62
CA GLU A 614 -15.36 13.73 6.70
C GLU A 614 -14.56 14.27 7.87
N SER A 615 -13.45 14.97 7.58
CA SER A 615 -12.57 15.56 8.61
C SER A 615 -13.29 16.55 9.54
N LYS A 616 -14.46 17.06 9.17
CA LYS A 616 -15.29 17.99 9.94
C LYS A 616 -16.51 17.33 10.59
N CYS A 617 -16.82 16.08 10.24
CA CYS A 617 -17.99 15.38 10.78
C CYS A 617 -17.98 15.21 12.31
N ALA A 618 -16.81 15.17 12.95
CA ALA A 618 -16.71 15.07 14.40
C ALA A 618 -16.92 16.41 15.13
N THR A 619 -16.46 17.52 14.56
CA THR A 619 -16.34 18.83 15.21
C THR A 619 -17.35 19.86 14.73
N ASP A 620 -17.80 19.78 13.46
CA ASP A 620 -18.55 20.85 12.78
C ASP A 620 -19.88 20.33 12.19
N ARG A 621 -20.57 19.41 12.89
CA ARG A 621 -21.81 18.75 12.46
C ARG A 621 -22.89 19.72 11.99
N ASP A 622 -23.17 20.78 12.77
CA ASP A 622 -24.20 21.74 12.45
C ASP A 622 -23.85 22.58 11.20
N ALA A 623 -22.58 22.84 10.96
CA ALA A 623 -22.15 23.53 9.75
C ALA A 623 -22.33 22.64 8.50
N ILE A 624 -22.10 21.33 8.63
CA ILE A 624 -22.37 20.36 7.54
C ILE A 624 -23.89 20.29 7.28
N LEU A 625 -24.73 20.23 8.32
CA LEU A 625 -26.18 20.22 8.15
C LEU A 625 -26.67 21.51 7.46
N ARG A 626 -26.20 22.69 7.90
CA ARG A 626 -26.54 23.96 7.23
C ARG A 626 -26.13 23.99 5.75
N MET A 627 -25.00 23.39 5.37
CA MET A 627 -24.60 23.30 3.96
C MET A 627 -25.61 22.50 3.12
N LEU A 628 -26.32 21.57 3.74
CA LEU A 628 -27.34 20.69 3.12
C LEU A 628 -28.78 21.19 3.25
N GLU A 629 -29.04 22.36 3.86
CA GLU A 629 -30.35 23.01 3.89
C GLU A 629 -30.76 23.51 2.49
N ASP A 630 -29.80 23.77 1.61
CA ASP A 630 -30.02 24.11 0.21
C ASP A 630 -30.36 22.83 -0.58
N SER A 631 -31.63 22.64 -0.90
CA SER A 631 -32.12 21.46 -1.62
C SER A 631 -31.49 21.31 -3.02
N THR A 632 -31.07 22.39 -3.65
CA THR A 632 -30.40 22.33 -4.97
C THR A 632 -29.00 21.77 -4.89
N PHE A 633 -28.31 21.95 -3.77
CA PHE A 633 -26.99 21.43 -3.53
C PHE A 633 -26.95 19.90 -3.48
N TRP A 634 -28.04 19.24 -3.03
CA TRP A 634 -28.17 17.77 -3.03
C TRP A 634 -28.03 17.16 -4.42
N HIS A 635 -28.45 17.90 -5.47
CA HIS A 635 -28.44 17.44 -6.85
C HIS A 635 -27.17 17.79 -7.61
N ALA A 636 -26.22 18.48 -6.98
CA ALA A 636 -24.89 18.68 -7.57
C ALA A 636 -24.23 17.29 -7.79
N PRO A 637 -23.66 16.99 -8.98
CA PRO A 637 -23.21 15.64 -9.34
C PRO A 637 -22.21 15.02 -8.37
N LEU A 638 -21.25 15.79 -7.85
CA LEU A 638 -20.29 15.34 -6.85
C LEU A 638 -20.96 15.06 -5.50
N VAL A 639 -21.90 15.91 -5.08
CA VAL A 639 -22.62 15.75 -3.81
C VAL A 639 -23.47 14.47 -3.84
N GLN A 640 -24.26 14.30 -4.89
CA GLN A 640 -25.14 13.15 -5.06
C GLN A 640 -24.33 11.83 -5.09
N LYS A 641 -23.26 11.79 -5.87
CA LYS A 641 -22.49 10.55 -6.08
C LYS A 641 -21.52 10.23 -4.96
N PHE A 642 -20.93 11.22 -4.30
CA PHE A 642 -19.82 10.99 -3.37
C PHE A 642 -20.05 11.43 -1.94
N ILE A 643 -21.03 12.32 -1.67
CA ILE A 643 -21.21 12.92 -0.33
C ILE A 643 -22.40 12.32 0.41
N ILE A 644 -23.59 12.29 -0.19
CA ILE A 644 -24.84 11.96 0.51
C ILE A 644 -24.80 10.59 1.18
N ALA A 645 -24.55 9.52 0.42
CA ALA A 645 -24.47 8.17 0.99
C ALA A 645 -23.35 8.05 2.04
N ARG A 646 -22.19 8.68 1.78
CA ARG A 646 -21.07 8.63 2.72
C ARG A 646 -21.32 9.40 4.01
N LEU A 647 -22.06 10.50 3.99
CA LEU A 647 -22.51 11.18 5.22
C LEU A 647 -23.46 10.29 6.02
N GLY A 648 -24.42 9.63 5.36
CA GLY A 648 -25.27 8.65 6.00
C GLY A 648 -24.45 7.55 6.67
N GLN A 649 -23.48 6.97 5.95
CA GLN A 649 -22.55 5.97 6.47
C GLN A 649 -21.72 6.50 7.64
N ARG A 650 -21.19 7.72 7.54
CA ARG A 650 -20.34 8.34 8.56
C ARG A 650 -21.08 8.50 9.88
N PHE A 651 -22.30 9.04 9.85
CA PHE A 651 -23.07 9.30 11.06
C PHE A 651 -23.72 8.05 11.66
N THR A 652 -23.77 6.93 10.93
CA THR A 652 -24.23 5.64 11.48
C THR A 652 -23.10 4.69 11.87
N ALA A 653 -21.92 4.77 11.24
CA ALA A 653 -20.80 3.86 11.48
C ALA A 653 -20.19 3.99 12.88
N GLU A 654 -20.16 5.18 13.48
CA GLU A 654 -19.61 5.42 14.82
C GLU A 654 -20.57 5.03 15.96
N ARG A 655 -21.89 4.98 15.66
CA ARG A 655 -22.96 4.53 16.56
C ARG A 655 -23.04 5.25 17.92
N THR A 656 -22.50 6.47 18.02
CA THR A 656 -22.73 7.33 19.18
C THR A 656 -24.12 8.00 19.06
N ASP A 657 -24.76 8.27 20.20
CA ASP A 657 -26.08 8.91 20.23
C ASP A 657 -26.05 10.22 19.44
N ALA A 658 -25.03 11.07 19.65
CA ALA A 658 -24.86 12.33 18.94
C ALA A 658 -24.78 12.18 17.42
N ASN A 659 -24.10 11.12 16.92
CA ASN A 659 -24.01 10.88 15.49
C ASN A 659 -25.32 10.29 14.93
N LEU A 660 -25.98 9.39 15.65
CA LEU A 660 -27.27 8.86 15.24
C LEU A 660 -28.38 9.94 15.26
N GLU A 661 -28.34 10.90 16.19
CA GLU A 661 -29.20 12.08 16.18
C GLU A 661 -28.89 13.00 14.97
N THR A 662 -27.60 13.18 14.64
CA THR A 662 -27.20 13.91 13.44
C THR A 662 -27.68 13.20 12.18
N ALA A 663 -27.62 11.87 12.14
CA ALA A 663 -28.20 11.08 11.05
C ALA A 663 -29.73 11.30 10.92
N ALA A 664 -30.45 11.39 12.03
CA ALA A 664 -31.90 11.71 12.00
C ALA A 664 -32.17 13.10 11.44
N LYS A 665 -31.41 14.12 11.87
CA LYS A 665 -31.48 15.49 11.33
C LYS A 665 -31.17 15.53 9.83
N LEU A 666 -30.09 14.88 9.42
CA LEU A 666 -29.71 14.79 8.01
C LEU A 666 -30.81 14.10 7.19
N PHE A 667 -31.42 13.05 7.74
CA PHE A 667 -32.54 12.36 7.08
C PHE A 667 -33.75 13.26 6.90
N ALA A 668 -33.98 14.17 7.85
CA ALA A 668 -35.07 15.15 7.74
C ALA A 668 -34.84 16.22 6.66
N LEU A 669 -33.60 16.48 6.27
CA LEU A 669 -33.22 17.45 5.22
C LEU A 669 -33.35 16.87 3.81
N ALA A 670 -33.56 15.55 3.63
CA ALA A 670 -33.62 14.95 2.29
C ALA A 670 -34.77 15.54 1.48
N PRO A 671 -34.53 16.20 0.32
CA PRO A 671 -35.53 16.96 -0.41
C PRO A 671 -36.61 16.08 -1.05
N THR A 672 -36.24 14.89 -1.48
CA THR A 672 -37.12 13.93 -2.17
C THR A 672 -37.04 12.53 -1.56
N PRO A 673 -38.03 11.67 -1.80
CA PRO A 673 -37.95 10.26 -1.41
C PRO A 673 -36.73 9.52 -2.02
N GLY A 674 -36.29 9.90 -3.21
CA GLY A 674 -35.09 9.34 -3.85
C GLY A 674 -33.79 9.73 -3.12
N ASP A 675 -33.69 10.97 -2.68
CA ASP A 675 -32.55 11.45 -1.87
C ASP A 675 -32.53 10.78 -0.50
N ALA A 676 -33.69 10.54 0.10
CA ALA A 676 -33.83 9.75 1.33
C ALA A 676 -33.32 8.29 1.13
N ASP A 677 -33.67 7.66 0.01
CA ASP A 677 -33.20 6.30 -0.29
C ASP A 677 -31.71 6.25 -0.52
N GLU A 678 -31.10 7.27 -1.16
CA GLU A 678 -29.65 7.35 -1.34
C GLU A 678 -28.93 7.52 0.03
N LEU A 679 -29.49 8.34 0.91
CA LEU A 679 -28.97 8.51 2.26
C LEU A 679 -29.06 7.20 3.07
N ILE A 680 -30.19 6.49 2.99
CA ILE A 680 -30.43 5.21 3.68
C ILE A 680 -29.44 4.15 3.22
N LYS A 681 -29.06 4.10 1.94
CA LYS A 681 -28.00 3.17 1.46
C LYS A 681 -26.71 3.36 2.24
N GLY A 682 -26.30 4.60 2.46
CA GLY A 682 -25.14 4.91 3.28
C GLY A 682 -25.34 4.54 4.75
N MET A 683 -26.47 4.88 5.31
CA MET A 683 -26.80 4.57 6.71
C MET A 683 -26.80 3.06 6.96
N GLU A 684 -27.36 2.29 6.04
CA GLU A 684 -27.35 0.83 6.09
C GLU A 684 -25.94 0.25 6.05
N ALA A 685 -25.09 0.76 5.15
CA ALA A 685 -23.68 0.37 5.08
C ALA A 685 -22.92 0.69 6.40
N GLY A 686 -23.21 1.83 7.03
CA GLY A 686 -22.61 2.19 8.33
C GLY A 686 -23.04 1.28 9.49
N LEU A 687 -24.18 0.63 9.38
CA LEU A 687 -24.70 -0.30 10.40
C LEU A 687 -24.25 -1.75 10.22
N GLN A 688 -23.42 -2.06 9.24
CA GLN A 688 -22.87 -3.41 9.07
C GLN A 688 -21.96 -3.78 10.25
N GLY A 689 -21.91 -5.06 10.62
CA GLY A 689 -21.12 -5.58 11.73
C GLY A 689 -21.87 -5.54 13.07
N ASP A 690 -21.30 -4.90 14.10
CA ASP A 690 -21.86 -4.88 15.45
C ASP A 690 -23.27 -4.26 15.51
N PRO A 691 -24.17 -4.79 16.34
CA PRO A 691 -25.51 -4.22 16.50
C PRO A 691 -25.46 -2.84 17.15
N VAL A 692 -26.44 -2.01 16.84
CA VAL A 692 -26.67 -0.73 17.53
C VAL A 692 -27.22 -1.00 18.93
N LYS A 693 -26.61 -0.41 19.95
CA LYS A 693 -27.02 -0.61 21.36
C LYS A 693 -28.33 0.10 21.68
N SER A 694 -28.49 1.32 21.18
CA SER A 694 -29.71 2.11 21.30
C SER A 694 -29.94 2.91 20.02
N VAL A 695 -31.18 3.04 19.59
CA VAL A 695 -31.56 3.85 18.43
C VAL A 695 -32.28 5.09 18.96
N PRO A 696 -31.85 6.32 18.63
CA PRO A 696 -32.54 7.53 19.04
C PRO A 696 -33.99 7.56 18.56
N ILE A 697 -34.91 8.07 19.43
CA ILE A 697 -36.34 8.15 19.14
C ILE A 697 -36.59 8.90 17.85
N ALA A 698 -35.85 10.00 17.58
CA ALA A 698 -36.00 10.78 16.37
C ALA A 698 -35.72 9.97 15.09
N LEU A 699 -34.71 9.08 15.14
CA LEU A 699 -34.40 8.20 14.00
C LEU A 699 -35.45 7.11 13.82
N GLN A 700 -35.94 6.52 14.93
CA GLN A 700 -37.02 5.54 14.89
C GLN A 700 -38.32 6.14 14.29
N GLN A 701 -38.72 7.33 14.76
CA GLN A 701 -39.88 8.05 14.26
C GLN A 701 -39.78 8.34 12.78
N ARG A 702 -38.64 8.82 12.32
CA ARG A 702 -38.42 9.14 10.92
C ARG A 702 -38.52 7.91 10.01
N VAL A 703 -37.95 6.77 10.46
CA VAL A 703 -38.07 5.49 9.74
C VAL A 703 -39.52 5.03 9.72
N ALA A 704 -40.26 5.16 10.84
CA ALA A 704 -41.65 4.77 10.93
C ALA A 704 -42.57 5.65 10.04
N GLU A 705 -42.35 6.96 9.97
CA GLU A 705 -43.03 7.87 9.05
C GLU A 705 -42.85 7.45 7.58
N LEU A 706 -41.60 7.16 7.19
CA LEU A 706 -41.30 6.72 5.83
C LEU A 706 -41.90 5.35 5.52
N TRP A 707 -41.92 4.43 6.50
CA TRP A 707 -42.56 3.12 6.38
C TRP A 707 -44.09 3.22 6.20
N ALA A 708 -44.70 4.19 6.87
CA ALA A 708 -46.15 4.42 6.76
C ALA A 708 -46.58 5.19 5.48
N SER A 709 -45.66 6.02 4.95
CA SER A 709 -45.98 6.92 3.83
C SER A 709 -45.94 6.24 2.46
N ARG A 710 -45.27 5.09 2.35
CA ARG A 710 -45.11 4.35 1.08
C ARG A 710 -44.86 2.86 1.32
N ALA A 711 -45.06 2.04 0.30
CA ALA A 711 -44.61 0.66 0.32
C ALA A 711 -43.06 0.61 0.58
N PRO A 712 -42.61 -0.16 1.57
CA PRO A 712 -41.19 -0.15 1.95
C PRO A 712 -40.31 -0.71 0.82
N THR A 713 -39.29 0.08 0.44
CA THR A 713 -38.29 -0.34 -0.54
C THR A 713 -37.34 -1.40 0.06
N PRO A 714 -36.70 -2.23 -0.76
CA PRO A 714 -35.70 -3.18 -0.25
C PRO A 714 -34.64 -2.52 0.65
N THR A 715 -34.19 -1.32 0.31
CA THR A 715 -33.19 -0.55 1.07
C THR A 715 -33.75 -0.12 2.44
N LEU A 716 -35.02 0.32 2.48
CA LEU A 716 -35.67 0.68 3.74
C LEU A 716 -35.89 -0.55 4.63
N ILE A 717 -36.29 -1.70 4.06
CA ILE A 717 -36.39 -2.97 4.81
C ILE A 717 -35.04 -3.33 5.41
N SER A 718 -33.97 -3.33 4.62
CA SER A 718 -32.60 -3.63 5.09
C SER A 718 -32.19 -2.72 6.24
N PHE A 719 -32.36 -1.42 6.09
CA PHE A 719 -32.02 -0.44 7.12
C PHE A 719 -32.81 -0.65 8.42
N ALA A 720 -34.13 -0.86 8.31
CA ALA A 720 -35.01 -1.09 9.46
C ALA A 720 -34.72 -2.43 10.17
N VAL A 721 -34.37 -3.48 9.43
CA VAL A 721 -33.87 -4.76 10.01
C VAL A 721 -32.55 -4.54 10.77
N ARG A 722 -31.61 -3.74 10.23
CA ARG A 722 -30.35 -3.42 10.94
C ARG A 722 -30.57 -2.61 12.20
N LEU A 723 -31.62 -1.80 12.25
CA LEU A 723 -32.04 -1.10 13.46
C LEU A 723 -32.79 -2.01 14.47
N GLY A 724 -33.11 -3.27 14.10
CA GLY A 724 -33.80 -4.22 14.97
C GLY A 724 -35.30 -4.01 15.05
N LEU A 725 -35.93 -3.42 14.04
CA LEU A 725 -37.38 -3.21 13.98
C LEU A 725 -38.10 -4.52 13.65
N THR A 726 -38.89 -5.07 14.58
CA THR A 726 -39.60 -6.35 14.45
C THR A 726 -40.52 -6.42 13.21
N ALA A 727 -41.20 -5.34 12.88
CA ALA A 727 -42.04 -5.27 11.67
C ALA A 727 -41.24 -5.46 10.39
N ALA A 728 -40.00 -4.95 10.35
CA ALA A 728 -39.10 -5.10 9.21
C ALA A 728 -38.53 -6.52 9.11
N GLU A 729 -38.24 -7.19 10.24
CA GLU A 729 -37.84 -8.59 10.27
C GLU A 729 -38.93 -9.50 9.71
N GLN A 730 -40.20 -9.27 10.11
CA GLN A 730 -41.33 -10.01 9.57
C GLN A 730 -41.53 -9.75 8.07
N ALA A 731 -41.41 -8.50 7.63
CA ALA A 731 -41.44 -8.15 6.21
C ALA A 731 -40.33 -8.84 5.42
N ALA A 732 -39.12 -8.91 5.97
CA ALA A 732 -38.00 -9.60 5.36
C ALA A 732 -38.24 -11.12 5.26
N LEU A 733 -38.78 -11.75 6.29
CA LEU A 733 -39.14 -13.19 6.28
C LEU A 733 -40.24 -13.49 5.23
N THR A 734 -41.25 -12.63 5.11
CA THR A 734 -42.26 -12.76 4.06
C THR A 734 -41.62 -12.60 2.67
N ARG A 735 -40.74 -11.63 2.52
CA ARG A 735 -40.09 -11.30 1.24
C ARG A 735 -39.29 -12.47 0.67
N ILE A 736 -38.54 -13.23 1.48
CA ILE A 736 -37.71 -14.36 1.00
C ILE A 736 -38.53 -15.54 0.48
N THR A 737 -39.81 -15.64 0.87
CA THR A 737 -40.75 -16.69 0.42
C THR A 737 -41.67 -16.26 -0.72
N ASP A 738 -41.73 -14.96 -1.03
CA ASP A 738 -42.61 -14.42 -2.07
C ASP A 738 -41.99 -14.61 -3.46
N ALA A 739 -42.61 -15.47 -4.29
CA ALA A 739 -42.15 -15.73 -5.66
C ALA A 739 -42.26 -14.50 -6.59
N LYS A 740 -42.99 -13.44 -6.21
CA LYS A 740 -43.07 -12.18 -6.98
C LYS A 740 -41.83 -11.31 -6.79
N VAL A 741 -41.08 -11.51 -5.74
CA VAL A 741 -39.81 -10.81 -5.46
C VAL A 741 -38.71 -11.43 -6.32
N SER A 742 -37.88 -10.57 -6.95
CA SER A 742 -36.74 -11.06 -7.74
C SER A 742 -35.83 -11.99 -6.94
N GLU A 743 -35.29 -13.03 -7.58
CA GLU A 743 -34.37 -13.95 -6.91
C GLU A 743 -33.20 -13.20 -6.31
N ALA A 744 -32.66 -12.20 -7.01
CA ALA A 744 -31.54 -11.38 -6.53
C ALA A 744 -31.87 -10.64 -5.23
N ASP A 745 -33.09 -10.11 -5.09
CA ASP A 745 -33.50 -9.41 -3.88
C ASP A 745 -33.82 -10.38 -2.72
N ARG A 746 -34.40 -11.54 -3.03
CA ARG A 746 -34.60 -12.62 -2.04
C ARG A 746 -33.25 -13.05 -1.48
N ARG A 747 -32.25 -13.25 -2.32
CA ARG A 747 -30.88 -13.66 -1.94
C ARG A 747 -30.20 -12.60 -1.06
N LYS A 748 -30.31 -11.31 -1.40
CA LYS A 748 -29.80 -10.20 -0.55
C LYS A 748 -30.47 -10.20 0.83
N THR A 749 -31.80 -10.45 0.86
CA THR A 749 -32.56 -10.50 2.11
C THR A 749 -32.15 -11.69 2.98
N ILE A 750 -31.87 -12.86 2.40
CA ILE A 750 -31.32 -14.04 3.09
C ILE A 750 -29.98 -13.67 3.75
N THR A 751 -29.08 -13.04 3.00
CA THR A 751 -27.78 -12.60 3.53
C THR A 751 -27.94 -11.64 4.71
N LEU A 752 -28.84 -10.66 4.59
CA LEU A 752 -29.14 -9.68 5.65
C LEU A 752 -29.64 -10.37 6.95
N LEU A 753 -30.64 -11.25 6.84
CA LEU A 753 -31.20 -11.98 8.01
C LEU A 753 -30.12 -12.85 8.69
N ALA A 754 -29.23 -13.45 7.90
CA ALA A 754 -28.11 -14.22 8.40
C ALA A 754 -27.04 -13.34 9.08
N GLU A 755 -26.69 -12.19 8.52
CA GLU A 755 -25.77 -11.23 9.13
C GLU A 755 -26.28 -10.71 10.47
N ARG A 756 -27.58 -10.48 10.56
CA ARG A 756 -28.26 -10.05 11.79
C ARG A 756 -28.52 -11.19 12.77
N ARG A 757 -28.27 -12.44 12.36
CA ARG A 757 -28.55 -13.65 13.15
C ARG A 757 -29.99 -13.70 13.63
N VAL A 758 -30.94 -13.46 12.73
CA VAL A 758 -32.36 -13.56 13.03
C VAL A 758 -32.74 -15.05 13.11
N ASP A 759 -32.72 -15.61 14.32
CA ASP A 759 -32.94 -17.08 14.53
C ASP A 759 -34.26 -17.57 13.97
N ALA A 760 -35.31 -16.72 13.97
CA ALA A 760 -36.61 -17.01 13.35
C ALA A 760 -36.53 -17.33 11.83
N ALA A 761 -35.38 -16.98 11.17
CA ALA A 761 -35.18 -17.29 9.74
C ALA A 761 -34.73 -18.74 9.50
N VAL A 762 -34.13 -19.42 10.48
CA VAL A 762 -33.55 -20.78 10.31
C VAL A 762 -34.57 -21.80 9.78
N PRO A 763 -35.79 -21.95 10.35
CA PRO A 763 -36.76 -22.90 9.82
C PRO A 763 -37.17 -22.58 8.36
N THR A 764 -37.29 -21.29 8.03
CA THR A 764 -37.59 -20.86 6.66
C THR A 764 -36.44 -21.15 5.71
N PHE A 765 -35.21 -20.93 6.10
CA PHE A 765 -34.02 -21.24 5.28
C PHE A 765 -33.91 -22.74 5.01
N LEU A 766 -34.09 -23.60 6.02
CA LEU A 766 -34.07 -25.06 5.86
C LEU A 766 -35.17 -25.52 4.90
N LYS A 767 -36.39 -24.98 5.04
CA LYS A 767 -37.53 -25.25 4.11
C LYS A 767 -37.17 -24.86 2.67
N LEU A 768 -36.66 -23.63 2.48
CA LEU A 768 -36.27 -23.16 1.14
C LEU A 768 -35.11 -24.00 0.56
N LEU A 769 -34.10 -24.40 1.35
CA LEU A 769 -33.00 -25.24 0.90
C LEU A 769 -33.48 -26.59 0.33
N ARG A 770 -34.53 -27.17 0.93
CA ARG A 770 -35.10 -28.45 0.50
C ARG A 770 -35.88 -28.31 -0.80
N PHE A 771 -36.64 -27.24 -0.99
CA PHE A 771 -37.61 -27.12 -2.08
C PHE A 771 -37.20 -26.24 -3.25
N GLU A 772 -36.26 -25.30 -3.08
CA GLU A 772 -35.74 -24.46 -4.15
C GLU A 772 -34.81 -25.25 -5.09
N LYS A 773 -34.91 -24.96 -6.39
CA LYS A 773 -34.14 -25.66 -7.43
C LYS A 773 -32.90 -24.87 -7.90
N GLY A 774 -32.92 -23.55 -7.76
CA GLY A 774 -31.83 -22.68 -8.22
C GLY A 774 -30.55 -22.91 -7.42
N GLU A 775 -29.46 -23.32 -8.07
CA GLU A 775 -28.18 -23.61 -7.39
C GLU A 775 -27.63 -22.37 -6.68
N ALA A 776 -27.67 -21.21 -7.32
CA ALA A 776 -27.20 -19.95 -6.73
C ALA A 776 -27.98 -19.55 -5.48
N PHE A 777 -29.30 -19.78 -5.49
CA PHE A 777 -30.16 -19.53 -4.33
C PHE A 777 -29.85 -20.48 -3.17
N ARG A 778 -29.66 -21.78 -3.48
CA ARG A 778 -29.29 -22.80 -2.49
C ARG A 778 -27.90 -22.56 -1.90
N LEU A 779 -26.95 -22.06 -2.69
CA LEU A 779 -25.61 -21.66 -2.21
C LEU A 779 -25.73 -20.55 -1.17
N ASP A 780 -26.55 -19.52 -1.41
CA ASP A 780 -26.74 -18.41 -0.45
C ASP A 780 -27.43 -18.90 0.83
N LEU A 781 -28.37 -19.86 0.72
CA LEU A 781 -28.99 -20.48 1.91
C LEU A 781 -27.98 -21.27 2.75
N VAL A 782 -27.09 -22.06 2.14
CA VAL A 782 -26.03 -22.79 2.87
C VAL A 782 -25.08 -21.80 3.53
N ASN A 783 -24.65 -20.75 2.81
CA ASN A 783 -23.80 -19.68 3.35
C ASN A 783 -24.48 -18.90 4.49
N ALA A 784 -25.79 -18.72 4.43
CA ALA A 784 -26.57 -18.10 5.49
C ALA A 784 -26.68 -19.02 6.73
N LEU A 785 -27.04 -20.30 6.52
CA LEU A 785 -27.24 -21.29 7.58
C LEU A 785 -25.97 -21.54 8.41
N GLN A 786 -24.78 -21.51 7.81
CA GLN A 786 -23.53 -21.71 8.55
C GLN A 786 -23.27 -20.65 9.64
N ARG A 787 -23.97 -19.49 9.58
CA ARG A 787 -23.85 -18.42 10.60
C ARG A 787 -24.61 -18.70 11.88
N PHE A 788 -25.48 -19.72 11.90
CA PHE A 788 -26.27 -20.15 13.04
C PHE A 788 -25.67 -21.42 13.66
N ALA A 789 -25.90 -21.63 14.95
CA ALA A 789 -25.34 -22.78 15.67
C ALA A 789 -26.34 -23.95 15.85
N SER A 790 -27.52 -23.91 15.23
CA SER A 790 -28.55 -24.94 15.39
C SER A 790 -28.08 -26.31 14.91
N PRO A 791 -28.23 -27.39 15.73
CA PRO A 791 -27.84 -28.75 15.35
C PRO A 791 -28.69 -29.29 14.19
N ASP A 792 -29.89 -28.73 13.94
CA ASP A 792 -30.75 -29.13 12.84
C ASP A 792 -30.13 -28.82 11.50
N ILE A 793 -29.28 -27.80 11.43
CA ILE A 793 -28.62 -27.40 10.19
C ILE A 793 -27.68 -28.48 9.70
N ALA A 794 -26.81 -28.99 10.58
CA ALA A 794 -25.89 -30.07 10.21
C ALA A 794 -26.61 -31.34 9.77
N ARG A 795 -27.70 -31.71 10.48
CA ARG A 795 -28.54 -32.84 10.12
C ARG A 795 -29.13 -32.66 8.73
N GLU A 796 -29.79 -31.52 8.45
CA GLU A 796 -30.43 -31.25 7.18
C GLU A 796 -29.43 -31.20 6.03
N LEU A 797 -28.24 -30.55 6.25
CA LEU A 797 -27.17 -30.55 5.25
C LEU A 797 -26.69 -31.95 4.90
N LEU A 798 -26.50 -32.84 5.88
CA LEU A 798 -26.11 -34.23 5.65
C LEU A 798 -27.21 -35.02 4.92
N ASP A 799 -28.48 -34.86 5.30
CA ASP A 799 -29.61 -35.49 4.64
C ASP A 799 -29.69 -35.10 3.15
N LEU A 800 -29.44 -33.85 2.82
CA LEU A 800 -29.48 -33.34 1.45
C LEU A 800 -28.18 -33.54 0.67
N TYR A 801 -27.08 -33.88 1.34
CA TYR A 801 -25.73 -33.94 0.77
C TYR A 801 -25.63 -34.89 -0.44
N PRO A 802 -26.23 -36.08 -0.50
CA PRO A 802 -26.16 -36.96 -1.66
C PRO A 802 -26.72 -36.30 -2.95
N GLY A 803 -27.66 -35.38 -2.80
CA GLY A 803 -28.27 -34.64 -3.93
C GLY A 803 -27.52 -33.36 -4.33
N PHE A 804 -26.46 -33.00 -3.62
CA PHE A 804 -25.63 -31.84 -3.93
C PHE A 804 -24.58 -32.19 -4.97
N SER A 805 -24.30 -31.27 -5.90
CA SER A 805 -23.25 -31.41 -6.91
C SER A 805 -22.45 -30.11 -7.03
N GLY A 806 -21.26 -30.18 -7.63
CA GLY A 806 -20.44 -29.01 -7.91
C GLY A 806 -20.19 -28.11 -6.70
N LYS A 807 -20.32 -26.80 -6.91
CA LYS A 807 -20.04 -25.76 -5.90
C LYS A 807 -20.96 -25.86 -4.66
N LEU A 808 -22.20 -26.30 -4.83
CA LEU A 808 -23.13 -26.46 -3.70
C LEU A 808 -22.65 -27.55 -2.72
N ARG A 809 -22.12 -28.65 -3.23
CA ARG A 809 -21.54 -29.73 -2.42
C ARG A 809 -20.32 -29.21 -1.64
N ASP A 810 -19.42 -28.52 -2.32
CA ASP A 810 -18.21 -27.96 -1.70
C ASP A 810 -18.55 -26.94 -0.61
N THR A 811 -19.55 -26.08 -0.84
CA THR A 811 -20.00 -25.11 0.15
C THR A 811 -20.65 -25.77 1.36
N ALA A 812 -21.48 -26.79 1.15
CA ALA A 812 -22.09 -27.55 2.25
C ALA A 812 -21.05 -28.30 3.08
N GLN A 813 -20.01 -28.83 2.42
CA GLN A 813 -18.90 -29.50 3.08
C GLN A 813 -18.07 -28.52 3.93
N ALA A 814 -17.76 -27.33 3.38
CA ALA A 814 -17.06 -26.27 4.11
C ALA A 814 -17.88 -25.81 5.33
N ALA A 815 -19.20 -25.67 5.17
CA ALA A 815 -20.08 -25.35 6.28
C ALA A 815 -20.04 -26.42 7.38
N LEU A 816 -20.14 -27.71 7.03
CA LEU A 816 -20.03 -28.83 7.96
C LEU A 816 -18.65 -28.89 8.63
N ALA A 817 -17.58 -28.53 7.94
CA ALA A 817 -16.21 -28.47 8.47
C ALA A 817 -15.93 -27.23 9.33
N SER A 818 -16.83 -26.26 9.43
CA SER A 818 -16.58 -24.97 10.10
C SER A 818 -16.81 -24.99 11.62
N ARG A 819 -17.39 -26.06 12.18
CA ARG A 819 -17.72 -26.20 13.61
C ARG A 819 -17.33 -27.61 14.13
N PRO A 820 -16.81 -27.74 15.37
CA PRO A 820 -16.40 -29.03 15.91
C PRO A 820 -17.52 -30.07 15.89
N ASP A 821 -18.74 -29.73 16.35
CA ASP A 821 -19.86 -30.67 16.40
C ASP A 821 -20.34 -31.11 15.00
N TRP A 822 -20.33 -30.17 14.04
CA TRP A 822 -20.71 -30.48 12.67
C TRP A 822 -19.65 -31.32 11.97
N SER A 823 -18.37 -31.04 12.24
CA SER A 823 -17.25 -31.82 11.74
C SER A 823 -17.28 -33.26 12.23
N ARG A 824 -17.58 -33.48 13.52
CA ARG A 824 -17.76 -34.86 14.05
C ARG A 824 -18.85 -35.60 13.31
N ARG A 825 -20.01 -34.97 13.05
CA ARG A 825 -21.10 -35.58 12.27
C ARG A 825 -20.70 -35.90 10.83
N LEU A 826 -19.96 -34.98 10.17
CA LEU A 826 -19.45 -35.20 8.82
C LEU A 826 -18.50 -36.41 8.76
N LEU A 827 -17.56 -36.52 9.72
CA LEU A 827 -16.61 -37.62 9.79
C LEU A 827 -17.28 -38.94 10.21
N ALA A 828 -18.29 -38.88 11.10
CA ALA A 828 -19.08 -40.04 11.46
C ALA A 828 -19.86 -40.61 10.25
N ALA A 829 -20.44 -39.75 9.42
CA ALA A 829 -21.12 -40.17 8.18
C ALA A 829 -20.17 -40.90 7.20
N VAL A 830 -18.87 -40.55 7.20
CA VAL A 830 -17.85 -41.32 6.45
C VAL A 830 -17.55 -42.67 7.14
N ASP A 831 -17.41 -42.65 8.45
CA ASP A 831 -17.10 -43.88 9.22
C ASP A 831 -18.22 -44.90 9.15
N GLU A 832 -19.47 -44.48 9.11
CA GLU A 832 -20.68 -45.29 8.95
C GLU A 832 -20.97 -45.65 7.47
N GLY A 833 -20.15 -45.20 6.54
CA GLY A 833 -20.30 -45.53 5.12
C GLY A 833 -21.41 -44.79 4.38
N GLN A 834 -22.00 -43.78 5.03
CA GLN A 834 -23.01 -42.89 4.38
C GLN A 834 -22.37 -42.00 3.32
N LEU A 835 -21.13 -41.58 3.52
CA LEU A 835 -20.33 -40.77 2.60
C LEU A 835 -19.02 -41.49 2.25
N LYS A 836 -18.58 -41.32 0.99
CA LYS A 836 -17.28 -41.83 0.56
C LYS A 836 -16.17 -40.86 0.98
N LYS A 837 -15.06 -41.36 1.53
CA LYS A 837 -13.92 -40.55 1.98
C LYS A 837 -13.33 -39.69 0.86
N GLU A 838 -13.37 -40.15 -0.40
CA GLU A 838 -12.89 -39.41 -1.58
C GLU A 838 -13.72 -38.19 -1.88
N GLN A 839 -14.92 -38.05 -1.33
CA GLN A 839 -15.77 -36.87 -1.48
C GLN A 839 -15.37 -35.74 -0.55
N ILE A 840 -14.55 -36.00 0.47
CA ILE A 840 -14.13 -34.98 1.44
C ILE A 840 -12.80 -34.38 1.01
N SER A 841 -12.76 -33.07 0.84
CA SER A 841 -11.56 -32.36 0.39
C SER A 841 -10.49 -32.29 1.48
N ILE A 842 -9.22 -32.39 1.09
CA ILE A 842 -8.08 -32.28 2.02
C ILE A 842 -8.10 -30.93 2.75
N ALA A 843 -8.51 -29.86 2.05
CA ALA A 843 -8.63 -28.53 2.67
C ALA A 843 -9.60 -28.52 3.85
N ASN A 844 -10.77 -29.17 3.72
CA ASN A 844 -11.72 -29.29 4.82
C ASN A 844 -11.22 -30.19 5.95
N LEU A 845 -10.50 -31.25 5.65
CA LEU A 845 -9.86 -32.08 6.67
C LEU A 845 -8.81 -31.30 7.47
N LEU A 846 -7.99 -30.47 6.79
CA LEU A 846 -7.04 -29.58 7.45
C LEU A 846 -7.73 -28.54 8.33
N ALA A 847 -8.86 -27.97 7.86
CA ALA A 847 -9.66 -27.06 8.67
C ALA A 847 -10.21 -27.73 9.94
N ILE A 848 -10.65 -28.99 9.84
CA ILE A 848 -11.13 -29.79 10.99
C ILE A 848 -10.00 -30.05 12.00
N THR A 849 -8.79 -30.36 11.53
CA THR A 849 -7.66 -30.61 12.46
C THR A 849 -7.26 -29.36 13.25
N ALA A 850 -7.59 -28.16 12.75
CA ALA A 850 -7.34 -26.91 13.47
C ALA A 850 -8.14 -26.81 14.77
N PHE A 851 -9.24 -27.55 14.94
CA PHE A 851 -10.00 -27.63 16.18
C PHE A 851 -9.28 -28.40 17.29
N LYS A 852 -8.28 -29.23 16.96
CA LYS A 852 -7.57 -30.11 17.92
C LYS A 852 -8.53 -31.04 18.70
N ASP A 853 -9.55 -31.53 18.01
CA ASP A 853 -10.55 -32.43 18.57
C ASP A 853 -10.08 -33.89 18.40
N ALA A 854 -9.73 -34.55 19.51
CA ALA A 854 -9.13 -35.85 19.49
C ALA A 854 -10.00 -36.93 18.78
N ALA A 855 -11.33 -36.81 18.83
CA ALA A 855 -12.24 -37.74 18.15
C ALA A 855 -12.18 -37.55 16.63
N SER A 856 -12.22 -36.32 16.18
CA SER A 856 -12.07 -35.98 14.75
C SER A 856 -10.71 -36.36 14.21
N ASP A 857 -9.63 -36.09 14.95
CA ASP A 857 -8.26 -36.44 14.55
C ASP A 857 -8.08 -37.97 14.42
N ALA A 858 -8.70 -38.75 15.31
CA ALA A 858 -8.66 -40.22 15.23
C ALA A 858 -9.37 -40.74 13.97
N LEU A 859 -10.52 -40.19 13.60
CA LEU A 859 -11.25 -40.57 12.39
C LEU A 859 -10.49 -40.17 11.12
N ILE A 860 -9.89 -38.96 11.10
CA ILE A 860 -9.08 -38.49 9.98
C ILE A 860 -7.87 -39.44 9.81
N LYS A 861 -7.17 -39.74 10.89
CA LYS A 861 -6.03 -40.68 10.85
C LYS A 861 -6.45 -42.08 10.35
N LYS A 862 -7.62 -42.60 10.78
CA LYS A 862 -8.16 -43.91 10.38
C LYS A 862 -8.42 -43.95 8.87
N HIS A 863 -9.04 -42.93 8.27
CA HIS A 863 -9.54 -43.02 6.90
C HIS A 863 -8.58 -42.39 5.85
N TRP A 864 -7.80 -41.36 6.21
CA TRP A 864 -6.92 -40.65 5.28
C TRP A 864 -5.43 -40.74 5.61
N GLY A 865 -5.06 -41.08 6.85
CA GLY A 865 -3.65 -41.13 7.26
C GLY A 865 -3.03 -39.75 7.35
N ARG A 866 -1.89 -39.52 6.65
CA ARG A 866 -1.21 -38.24 6.59
C ARG A 866 -1.82 -37.34 5.48
N LEU A 867 -2.25 -36.14 5.83
CA LEU A 867 -2.97 -35.24 4.92
C LEU A 867 -2.07 -34.42 3.98
N THR A 868 -0.83 -34.13 4.35
CA THR A 868 0.10 -33.30 3.57
C THR A 868 1.37 -34.04 3.22
N LYS A 869 1.96 -33.78 2.06
CA LYS A 869 3.26 -34.29 1.64
C LYS A 869 4.39 -33.64 2.44
N SER A 870 5.51 -34.36 2.62
CA SER A 870 6.72 -33.77 3.19
C SER A 870 7.38 -32.82 2.19
N SER A 871 8.30 -31.98 2.68
CA SER A 871 9.07 -31.08 1.81
C SER A 871 9.89 -31.86 0.79
N GLU A 872 10.50 -32.98 1.21
CA GLU A 872 11.27 -33.85 0.34
C GLU A 872 10.42 -34.48 -0.78
N GLU A 873 9.20 -34.89 -0.46
CA GLU A 873 8.24 -35.43 -1.46
C GLU A 873 7.81 -34.34 -2.47
N LYS A 874 7.64 -33.09 -2.02
CA LYS A 874 7.31 -31.93 -2.90
C LYS A 874 8.50 -31.58 -3.79
N GLU A 875 9.72 -31.53 -3.26
CA GLU A 875 10.94 -31.31 -4.03
C GLU A 875 11.16 -32.40 -5.10
N ALA A 876 10.98 -33.66 -4.73
CA ALA A 876 11.04 -34.77 -5.68
C ALA A 876 9.98 -34.63 -6.79
N GLN A 877 8.78 -34.17 -6.45
CA GLN A 877 7.73 -33.88 -7.43
C GLN A 877 8.10 -32.72 -8.37
N ILE A 878 8.66 -31.63 -7.85
CA ILE A 878 9.17 -30.51 -8.68
C ILE A 878 10.23 -31.01 -9.67
N ALA A 879 11.20 -31.81 -9.20
CA ALA A 879 12.25 -32.38 -10.04
C ALA A 879 11.66 -33.30 -11.14
N LYS A 880 10.68 -34.14 -10.81
CA LYS A 880 9.98 -34.99 -11.76
C LYS A 880 9.27 -34.19 -12.84
N VAL A 881 8.51 -33.16 -12.46
CA VAL A 881 7.80 -32.30 -13.42
C VAL A 881 8.78 -31.55 -14.31
N ARG A 882 9.88 -31.03 -13.74
CA ARG A 882 10.94 -30.35 -14.52
C ARG A 882 11.52 -31.30 -15.59
N THR A 883 11.84 -32.53 -15.25
CA THR A 883 12.35 -33.54 -16.20
C THR A 883 11.35 -33.81 -17.30
N LEU A 884 10.07 -33.93 -16.97
CA LEU A 884 9.00 -34.14 -17.93
C LEU A 884 8.88 -32.98 -18.93
N LEU A 885 8.89 -31.75 -18.43
CA LEU A 885 8.81 -30.53 -19.26
C LEU A 885 10.04 -30.34 -20.17
N ALA A 886 11.21 -30.83 -19.76
CA ALA A 886 12.42 -30.82 -20.58
C ALA A 886 12.35 -31.82 -21.75
N SER A 887 11.58 -32.90 -21.60
CA SER A 887 11.48 -34.01 -22.58
C SER A 887 10.22 -33.99 -23.45
N SER A 888 9.23 -33.12 -23.12
CA SER A 888 7.92 -33.06 -23.82
C SER A 888 7.49 -31.63 -24.08
N LYS A 889 6.74 -31.44 -25.20
CA LYS A 889 6.08 -30.16 -25.49
C LYS A 889 4.64 -30.21 -24.99
N GLY A 890 4.22 -29.16 -24.28
CA GLY A 890 2.85 -29.03 -23.83
C GLY A 890 1.90 -28.64 -25.00
N ASP A 891 0.61 -28.99 -24.86
CA ASP A 891 -0.47 -28.51 -25.71
C ASP A 891 -1.14 -27.30 -25.08
N ALA A 892 -0.91 -26.11 -25.66
CA ALA A 892 -1.44 -24.85 -25.14
C ALA A 892 -2.98 -24.79 -25.14
N LYS A 893 -3.65 -25.44 -26.12
CA LYS A 893 -5.11 -25.46 -26.21
C LYS A 893 -5.74 -26.35 -25.13
N ALA A 894 -5.19 -27.55 -24.94
CA ALA A 894 -5.60 -28.41 -23.85
C ALA A 894 -5.30 -27.78 -22.48
N GLY A 895 -4.14 -27.13 -22.33
CA GLY A 895 -3.75 -26.38 -21.14
C GLY A 895 -4.70 -25.23 -20.81
N GLN A 896 -5.24 -24.54 -21.82
CA GLN A 896 -6.25 -23.47 -21.62
C GLN A 896 -7.54 -24.02 -20.98
N GLU A 897 -8.01 -25.18 -21.40
CA GLU A 897 -9.22 -25.80 -20.82
C GLU A 897 -8.96 -26.26 -19.37
N ILE A 898 -7.79 -26.82 -19.07
CA ILE A 898 -7.39 -27.17 -17.70
C ILE A 898 -7.29 -25.91 -16.83
N PHE A 899 -6.70 -24.82 -17.36
CA PHE A 899 -6.63 -23.55 -16.64
C PHE A 899 -8.03 -23.02 -16.27
N LYS A 900 -8.99 -23.06 -17.19
CA LYS A 900 -10.37 -22.65 -16.93
C LYS A 900 -11.01 -23.43 -15.78
N LEU A 901 -10.76 -24.73 -15.74
CA LEU A 901 -11.34 -25.63 -14.74
C LEU A 901 -10.67 -25.52 -13.36
N ALA A 902 -9.34 -25.43 -13.32
CA ALA A 902 -8.57 -25.57 -12.08
C ALA A 902 -7.99 -24.25 -11.53
N CYS A 903 -7.69 -23.29 -12.39
CA CYS A 903 -6.96 -22.08 -12.00
C CYS A 903 -7.83 -20.81 -12.08
N ALA A 904 -8.67 -20.68 -13.11
CA ALA A 904 -9.47 -19.48 -13.33
C ALA A 904 -10.54 -19.24 -12.27
N VAL A 905 -10.82 -20.24 -11.42
CA VAL A 905 -11.69 -20.12 -10.24
C VAL A 905 -11.11 -19.16 -9.19
N CYS A 906 -9.80 -18.96 -9.19
CA CYS A 906 -9.09 -18.05 -8.26
C CYS A 906 -8.25 -16.99 -8.99
N HIS A 907 -7.66 -17.33 -10.15
CA HIS A 907 -6.70 -16.49 -10.86
C HIS A 907 -7.27 -15.87 -12.11
N THR A 908 -6.82 -14.65 -12.43
CA THR A 908 -7.04 -14.01 -13.73
C THR A 908 -5.85 -14.31 -14.64
N LEU A 909 -6.12 -14.59 -15.92
CA LEU A 909 -5.13 -14.65 -17.00
C LEU A 909 -5.70 -13.99 -18.26
N ASN A 910 -5.02 -13.00 -18.81
CA ASN A 910 -5.46 -12.20 -19.95
C ASN A 910 -6.89 -11.65 -19.80
N GLY A 911 -7.21 -11.17 -18.59
CA GLY A 911 -8.51 -10.59 -18.25
C GLY A 911 -9.63 -11.61 -17.99
N GLN A 912 -9.36 -12.92 -18.04
CA GLN A 912 -10.33 -14.00 -17.80
C GLN A 912 -10.05 -14.69 -16.46
N GLY A 913 -11.09 -14.92 -15.65
CA GLY A 913 -11.00 -15.61 -14.36
C GLY A 913 -11.32 -14.73 -13.15
N ALA A 914 -11.29 -15.31 -11.96
CA ALA A 914 -11.59 -14.64 -10.69
C ALA A 914 -10.35 -13.90 -10.13
N LYS A 915 -10.62 -12.94 -9.21
CA LYS A 915 -9.58 -12.13 -8.54
C LYS A 915 -9.42 -12.51 -7.06
N ILE A 916 -9.38 -13.80 -6.74
CA ILE A 916 -9.11 -14.31 -5.39
C ILE A 916 -7.61 -14.49 -5.21
N GLY A 917 -6.93 -15.03 -6.21
CA GLY A 917 -5.48 -15.13 -6.32
C GLY A 917 -4.88 -14.06 -7.23
N PRO A 918 -3.55 -14.02 -7.37
CA PRO A 918 -2.87 -13.06 -8.24
C PRO A 918 -3.28 -13.21 -9.72
N ASP A 919 -3.29 -12.08 -10.44
CA ASP A 919 -3.37 -12.09 -11.89
C ASP A 919 -2.07 -12.65 -12.46
N LEU A 920 -2.19 -13.67 -13.31
CA LEU A 920 -1.05 -14.40 -13.88
C LEU A 920 -0.61 -13.85 -15.24
N THR A 921 -1.25 -12.81 -15.76
CA THR A 921 -0.98 -12.26 -17.09
C THR A 921 0.47 -11.77 -17.19
N GLY A 922 0.96 -11.05 -16.18
CA GLY A 922 2.31 -10.50 -16.13
C GLY A 922 3.37 -11.40 -15.45
N TYR A 923 3.01 -12.64 -15.07
CA TYR A 923 3.96 -13.54 -14.41
C TYR A 923 4.92 -14.21 -15.41
N GLU A 924 6.16 -14.49 -14.95
CA GLU A 924 7.15 -15.30 -15.67
C GLU A 924 6.75 -16.78 -15.68
N ARG A 925 5.76 -17.13 -16.50
CA ARG A 925 5.23 -18.49 -16.58
C ARG A 925 6.18 -19.48 -17.23
N ASP A 926 7.16 -19.04 -17.95
CA ASP A 926 8.28 -19.77 -18.55
C ASP A 926 9.44 -20.00 -17.58
N ASN A 927 9.48 -19.27 -16.45
CA ASN A 927 10.45 -19.48 -15.40
C ASN A 927 10.05 -20.65 -14.50
N LEU A 928 10.57 -21.86 -14.82
CA LEU A 928 10.25 -23.08 -14.09
C LEU A 928 10.70 -23.06 -12.61
N ASP A 929 11.72 -22.30 -12.27
CA ASP A 929 12.18 -22.15 -10.89
C ASP A 929 11.24 -21.33 -10.03
N PHE A 930 10.40 -20.54 -10.66
CA PHE A 930 9.37 -19.76 -9.99
C PHE A 930 8.00 -20.47 -10.01
N ILE A 931 7.57 -20.96 -11.17
CA ILE A 931 6.20 -21.45 -11.33
C ILE A 931 5.98 -22.85 -10.70
N LEU A 932 6.98 -23.74 -10.78
CA LEU A 932 6.83 -25.10 -10.25
C LEU A 932 6.71 -25.11 -8.72
N PRO A 933 7.56 -24.43 -7.92
CA PRO A 933 7.33 -24.30 -6.49
C PRO A 933 5.98 -23.66 -6.14
N ALA A 934 5.56 -22.62 -6.87
CA ALA A 934 4.28 -21.97 -6.61
C ALA A 934 3.05 -22.87 -6.83
N ILE A 935 3.14 -23.86 -7.75
CA ILE A 935 2.06 -24.83 -8.02
C ILE A 935 2.13 -26.04 -7.10
N VAL A 936 3.33 -26.58 -6.87
CA VAL A 936 3.51 -27.84 -6.11
C VAL A 936 3.44 -27.62 -4.60
N ASP A 937 4.00 -26.50 -4.14
CA ASP A 937 4.01 -26.11 -2.74
C ASP A 937 3.58 -24.63 -2.58
N PRO A 938 2.29 -24.35 -2.78
CA PRO A 938 1.79 -22.97 -2.76
C PRO A 938 1.91 -22.29 -1.38
N SER A 939 2.16 -23.05 -0.34
CA SER A 939 2.41 -22.51 1.01
C SER A 939 3.88 -22.13 1.25
N LEU A 940 4.78 -22.49 0.33
CA LEU A 940 6.22 -22.21 0.46
C LEU A 940 6.52 -20.70 0.50
N ALA A 941 5.80 -19.90 -0.32
CA ALA A 941 5.99 -18.45 -0.42
C ALA A 941 4.65 -17.76 -0.73
N ILE A 942 3.93 -17.36 0.30
CA ILE A 942 2.65 -16.65 0.17
C ILE A 942 2.92 -15.15 0.13
N ARG A 943 2.46 -14.49 -0.93
CA ARG A 943 2.51 -13.01 -1.01
C ARG A 943 1.63 -12.41 0.08
N GLU A 944 2.06 -11.26 0.61
CA GLU A 944 1.44 -10.58 1.75
C GLU A 944 -0.06 -10.34 1.56
N GLU A 945 -0.46 -9.90 0.39
CA GLU A 945 -1.85 -9.60 0.05
C GLU A 945 -2.74 -10.86 -0.07
N TYR A 946 -2.14 -12.05 -0.14
CA TYR A 946 -2.84 -13.34 -0.22
C TYR A 946 -2.67 -14.20 1.03
N ILE A 947 -2.15 -13.65 2.13
CA ILE A 947 -2.13 -14.33 3.42
C ILE A 947 -3.56 -14.50 3.93
N ALA A 948 -3.97 -15.76 4.09
CA ALA A 948 -5.26 -16.08 4.65
C ALA A 948 -5.29 -15.89 6.18
N PHE A 949 -6.46 -15.69 6.73
CA PHE A 949 -6.69 -15.59 8.17
C PHE A 949 -7.66 -16.68 8.61
N ASN A 950 -7.33 -17.32 9.73
CA ASN A 950 -8.25 -18.16 10.48
C ASN A 950 -8.93 -17.30 11.53
N ILE A 951 -10.23 -17.12 11.41
CA ILE A 951 -11.05 -16.37 12.36
C ILE A 951 -11.94 -17.35 13.11
N THR A 952 -11.76 -17.42 14.44
CA THR A 952 -12.65 -18.19 15.31
C THR A 952 -13.64 -17.24 15.97
N THR A 953 -14.92 -17.55 15.83
CA THR A 953 -16.01 -16.78 16.42
C THR A 953 -16.27 -17.19 17.87
N THR A 954 -17.04 -16.39 18.60
CA THR A 954 -17.41 -16.65 20.00
C THR A 954 -18.27 -17.91 20.15
N ASP A 955 -19.00 -18.31 19.12
CA ASP A 955 -19.81 -19.52 19.03
C ASP A 955 -19.04 -20.70 18.36
N ALA A 956 -17.71 -20.68 18.46
CA ALA A 956 -16.78 -21.73 18.03
C ALA A 956 -16.80 -22.07 16.53
N GLN A 957 -17.31 -21.19 15.67
CA GLN A 957 -17.14 -21.34 14.23
C GLN A 957 -15.73 -20.89 13.82
N THR A 958 -15.05 -21.64 12.96
CA THR A 958 -13.80 -21.20 12.35
C THR A 958 -13.99 -20.98 10.86
N LEU A 959 -13.61 -19.81 10.39
CA LEU A 959 -13.67 -19.37 8.99
C LEU A 959 -12.26 -19.02 8.52
N THR A 960 -11.91 -19.46 7.31
CA THR A 960 -10.62 -19.16 6.69
C THR A 960 -10.84 -18.39 5.41
N GLY A 961 -10.09 -17.31 5.21
CA GLY A 961 -10.21 -16.47 4.00
C GLY A 961 -9.23 -15.30 4.00
N LEU A 962 -9.27 -14.54 2.90
CA LEU A 962 -8.55 -13.27 2.80
C LEU A 962 -9.35 -12.17 3.49
N VAL A 963 -8.69 -11.36 4.28
CA VAL A 963 -9.32 -10.15 4.84
C VAL A 963 -9.30 -9.07 3.78
N THR A 964 -10.48 -8.69 3.30
CA THR A 964 -10.65 -7.67 2.25
C THR A 964 -11.03 -6.31 2.81
N GLU A 965 -11.54 -6.26 4.04
CA GLU A 965 -11.87 -5.01 4.72
C GLU A 965 -11.84 -5.17 6.24
N LEU A 966 -11.31 -4.14 6.92
CA LEU A 966 -11.28 -4.03 8.37
C LEU A 966 -11.89 -2.69 8.80
N THR A 967 -12.97 -2.74 9.54
CA THR A 967 -13.61 -1.56 10.14
C THR A 967 -13.53 -1.61 11.67
N LYS A 968 -14.01 -0.59 12.36
CA LYS A 968 -14.17 -0.63 13.83
C LYS A 968 -15.15 -1.69 14.29
N SER A 969 -16.18 -2.00 13.49
CA SER A 969 -17.31 -2.87 13.87
C SER A 969 -17.31 -4.22 13.17
N SER A 970 -16.52 -4.39 12.11
CA SER A 970 -16.57 -5.59 11.27
C SER A 970 -15.22 -5.98 10.67
N VAL A 971 -15.13 -7.26 10.29
CA VAL A 971 -14.09 -7.83 9.43
C VAL A 971 -14.79 -8.49 8.25
N THR A 972 -14.37 -8.18 7.02
CA THR A 972 -14.88 -8.85 5.81
C THR A 972 -13.87 -9.87 5.33
N LEU A 973 -14.27 -11.14 5.32
CA LEU A 973 -13.52 -12.27 4.78
C LEU A 973 -13.98 -12.61 3.37
N LEU A 974 -13.03 -12.91 2.48
CA LEU A 974 -13.26 -13.51 1.16
C LEU A 974 -12.75 -14.96 1.21
N ASP A 975 -13.65 -15.92 1.08
CA ASP A 975 -13.29 -17.33 1.08
C ASP A 975 -12.76 -17.82 -0.28
N VAL A 976 -12.29 -19.04 -0.34
CA VAL A 976 -11.79 -19.69 -1.57
C VAL A 976 -12.88 -19.82 -2.65
N GLY A 977 -14.15 -19.80 -2.28
CA GLY A 977 -15.30 -19.82 -3.18
C GLY A 977 -15.66 -18.46 -3.76
N GLY A 978 -14.97 -17.39 -3.33
CA GLY A 978 -15.26 -16.01 -3.70
C GLY A 978 -16.43 -15.38 -2.93
N ASN A 979 -16.88 -16.01 -1.83
CA ASN A 979 -17.97 -15.47 -1.03
C ASN A 979 -17.42 -14.49 0.01
N LYS A 980 -18.07 -13.34 0.14
CA LYS A 980 -17.73 -12.36 1.17
C LYS A 980 -18.56 -12.59 2.42
N THR A 981 -17.90 -12.71 3.56
CA THR A 981 -18.52 -12.84 4.87
C THR A 981 -18.15 -11.65 5.75
N VAL A 982 -19.13 -10.83 6.12
CA VAL A 982 -18.96 -9.76 7.09
C VAL A 982 -19.17 -10.33 8.49
N LEU A 983 -18.15 -10.23 9.33
CA LEU A 983 -18.15 -10.67 10.73
C LEU A 983 -18.17 -9.46 11.64
N SER A 984 -19.07 -9.45 12.60
CA SER A 984 -19.07 -8.48 13.70
C SER A 984 -17.81 -8.66 14.55
N ARG A 985 -17.15 -7.57 14.93
CA ARG A 985 -15.96 -7.61 15.81
C ARG A 985 -16.27 -8.24 17.17
N THR A 986 -17.46 -8.00 17.71
CA THR A 986 -17.90 -8.58 18.98
C THR A 986 -18.08 -10.09 18.92
N ASN A 987 -18.27 -10.65 17.72
CA ASN A 987 -18.38 -12.10 17.50
C ASN A 987 -17.04 -12.77 17.23
N ILE A 988 -15.93 -12.04 17.14
CA ILE A 988 -14.61 -12.62 16.89
C ILE A 988 -13.90 -12.91 18.22
N LYS A 989 -13.63 -14.19 18.48
CA LYS A 989 -12.83 -14.66 19.61
C LYS A 989 -11.34 -14.54 19.34
N SER A 990 -10.91 -14.93 18.12
CA SER A 990 -9.52 -14.85 17.69
C SER A 990 -9.42 -14.65 16.17
N MET A 991 -8.37 -13.99 15.72
CA MET A 991 -8.03 -13.79 14.32
C MET A 991 -6.53 -13.95 14.16
N GLN A 992 -6.09 -14.90 13.34
CA GLN A 992 -4.68 -15.23 13.17
C GLN A 992 -4.34 -15.52 11.72
N ALA A 993 -3.24 -14.96 11.24
CA ALA A 993 -2.72 -15.24 9.91
C ALA A 993 -2.34 -16.73 9.78
N SER A 994 -2.63 -17.31 8.62
CA SER A 994 -2.36 -18.71 8.29
C SER A 994 -1.01 -18.84 7.58
N HIS A 995 -0.24 -19.84 7.95
CA HIS A 995 0.95 -20.26 7.20
C HIS A 995 0.59 -21.09 5.95
N THR A 996 -0.69 -21.45 5.79
CA THR A 996 -1.17 -22.27 4.67
C THR A 996 -1.84 -21.37 3.64
N SER A 997 -1.47 -21.55 2.38
CA SER A 997 -2.11 -20.87 1.24
C SER A 997 -3.56 -21.31 1.06
N LEU A 998 -4.42 -20.42 0.56
CA LEU A 998 -5.74 -20.80 0.04
C LEU A 998 -5.66 -21.62 -1.26
N MET A 999 -4.54 -21.51 -1.99
CA MET A 999 -4.29 -22.35 -3.16
C MET A 999 -4.05 -23.79 -2.71
N PRO A 1000 -4.84 -24.76 -3.20
CA PRO A 1000 -4.71 -26.15 -2.75
C PRO A 1000 -3.42 -26.79 -3.25
N GLU A 1001 -2.86 -27.71 -2.45
CA GLU A 1001 -1.80 -28.61 -2.88
C GLU A 1001 -2.32 -29.67 -3.86
N GLY A 1002 -1.44 -30.26 -4.65
CA GLY A 1002 -1.78 -31.39 -5.53
C GLY A 1002 -2.22 -30.98 -6.94
N LEU A 1003 -2.29 -29.69 -7.27
CA LEU A 1003 -2.63 -29.21 -8.62
C LEU A 1003 -1.64 -29.67 -9.69
N SER A 1004 -0.40 -29.95 -9.33
CA SER A 1004 0.61 -30.51 -10.26
C SER A 1004 0.27 -31.89 -10.84
N LEU A 1005 -0.64 -32.65 -10.20
CA LEU A 1005 -1.12 -33.94 -10.73
C LEU A 1005 -2.16 -33.74 -11.84
N ILE A 1006 -2.82 -32.58 -11.89
CA ILE A 1006 -3.82 -32.23 -12.90
C ILE A 1006 -3.15 -31.81 -14.23
N HIS A 1007 -1.93 -31.25 -14.13
CA HIS A 1007 -1.21 -30.71 -15.29
C HIS A 1007 -0.24 -31.70 -15.96
N ILE A 1008 -0.03 -32.85 -15.38
CA ILE A 1008 0.77 -33.95 -15.94
C ILE A 1008 -0.12 -34.93 -16.69
#